data_b27d2b0aec826e33c60b7fddae7c26ab
#
_entry.id   b27d2b0aec826e33c60b7fddae7c26ab
#
_cell.length_a   1.000
_cell.length_b   1.000
_cell.length_c   1.000
_cell.angle_alpha   90.00
_cell.angle_beta   90.00
_cell.angle_gamma   90.00
#
_symmetry.space_group_name_H-M   'P 1'
#
loop_
_entity.id
_entity.type
_entity.pdbx_description
1 polymer ?
#
loop_
_entity_poly.entity_id
_entity_poly.type
_entity_poly.pdbx_seq_one_letter_code
_entity_poly.pdbx_strand_id
1 'polypeptide(L)'
;MRHKAGKENETQTKHTGRNIVIAVVVVLAAFCAYAAALVHSAMVIKDEVTQSVGVVRDSGIGAALAGSGQDSSMAGMTAIEAVAPQLQQHTTVARGQADGWVWRSASMLPVIGNDFAATRIATDALDTLASDVLPSLTDAANTMQKAGLANADGNLNVKTLTEVSSKISKSNDTLQRQVTALNEAPEPHIAQVRDALTSGKATLDSAASQINGVASTLDSLAALFGHEGTRNYLILSQTNAETQAAGGVVGSVGTLTVNNGTISMGQFYSDSKFDLTAPVTSTDGVDKLYAISRLGVSYGGDIRLASATPNFPAAAQYAKEVWARQSFGSNNIDGVLSFDTVALQSLLGVTGPITLSSGKVTLTAQNTAQYLSNQVYIDITDQNAQDAFFEESAQRIINGMLSGLNAHKALSLVATMPKLTENRHVYMWSFDKSDQKVLKKAGVVGEPGTDAQNPVTGVYVNEMGWTKTDWYMKKSATVSKTADNKDGSSTYHVTYTTTNTMTADQSTKLPAYITGTFPLGMMSDLVKQSGASDEEKAAIHAAMESLSKPGVVGHSIAIAKPVGGSVSNITVTSDSKDQIPALQSDFMKIKAGSTTYYANIACLLSPGATFTVEYDVKTAPHAAQLQLDQTPTNNLAAQVTYTDSGR
;
A
#
# COMPACT_ATOMS: atom_id res chain seq x y z
N MET A 1 -0.06 71.93 -84.70
CA MET A 1 -0.63 71.21 -83.66
C MET A 1 0.24 70.01 -83.24
N ARG A 2 1.28 70.20 -82.48
CA ARG A 2 2.09 69.12 -81.82
C ARG A 2 2.97 69.82 -80.78
N HIS A 3 2.45 70.04 -79.53
CA HIS A 3 3.27 70.20 -78.32
C HIS A 3 2.36 70.46 -77.11
N LYS A 4 1.65 69.41 -76.66
CA LYS A 4 1.00 69.46 -75.33
C LYS A 4 0.72 68.08 -74.71
N ALA A 5 1.37 66.99 -75.16
CA ALA A 5 1.13 65.66 -74.62
C ALA A 5 2.28 65.09 -73.73
N GLY A 6 3.34 65.86 -73.50
CA GLY A 6 4.54 65.31 -72.79
C GLY A 6 4.69 65.73 -71.32
N LYS A 7 3.89 66.65 -70.77
CA LYS A 7 4.10 67.07 -69.36
C LYS A 7 3.16 66.48 -68.33
N GLU A 8 2.02 65.91 -68.70
CA GLU A 8 1.10 65.30 -67.76
C GLU A 8 1.52 63.84 -67.30
N ASN A 9 2.27 63.10 -68.12
CA ASN A 9 2.74 61.71 -67.78
C ASN A 9 3.94 61.66 -66.83
N GLU A 10 4.79 62.71 -66.79
CA GLU A 10 5.96 62.71 -65.86
C GLU A 10 5.62 63.06 -64.43
N THR A 11 4.54 63.83 -64.20
CA THR A 11 4.06 64.18 -62.85
C THR A 11 3.27 63.02 -62.21
N GLN A 12 2.50 62.25 -62.97
CA GLN A 12 1.77 61.09 -62.40
C GLN A 12 2.69 59.98 -62.00
N THR A 13 3.77 59.66 -62.75
CA THR A 13 4.78 58.62 -62.41
C THR A 13 5.62 59.01 -61.21
N LYS A 14 5.93 60.27 -60.96
CA LYS A 14 6.65 60.74 -59.78
C LYS A 14 5.81 60.69 -58.52
N HIS A 15 4.52 60.94 -58.58
CA HIS A 15 3.60 60.82 -57.44
C HIS A 15 3.31 59.35 -57.07
N THR A 16 3.18 58.47 -58.04
CA THR A 16 2.98 57.05 -57.85
C THR A 16 4.19 56.42 -57.16
N GLY A 17 5.43 56.69 -57.62
CA GLY A 17 6.67 56.19 -57.01
C GLY A 17 6.85 56.69 -55.56
N ARG A 18 6.55 57.99 -55.28
CA ARG A 18 6.60 58.54 -53.91
C ARG A 18 5.55 57.95 -52.99
N ASN A 19 4.35 57.67 -53.46
CA ASN A 19 3.30 57.02 -52.67
C ASN A 19 3.64 55.56 -52.39
N ILE A 20 4.28 54.81 -53.30
CA ILE A 20 4.77 53.45 -53.08
C ILE A 20 5.89 53.44 -52.01
N VAL A 21 6.85 54.39 -52.11
CA VAL A 21 7.91 54.52 -51.09
C VAL A 21 7.35 54.86 -49.73
N ILE A 22 6.39 55.79 -49.63
CA ILE A 22 5.70 56.11 -48.36
C ILE A 22 4.96 54.87 -47.83
N ALA A 23 4.23 54.16 -48.68
CA ALA A 23 3.53 52.95 -48.29
C ALA A 23 4.51 51.86 -47.77
N VAL A 24 5.63 51.66 -48.44
CA VAL A 24 6.69 50.72 -48.00
C VAL A 24 7.28 51.16 -46.66
N VAL A 25 7.59 52.43 -46.46
CA VAL A 25 8.10 52.96 -45.18
C VAL A 25 7.08 52.80 -44.06
N VAL A 26 5.79 53.08 -44.32
CA VAL A 26 4.71 52.87 -43.33
C VAL A 26 4.56 51.39 -42.98
N VAL A 27 4.61 50.48 -43.96
CA VAL A 27 4.57 49.02 -43.72
C VAL A 27 5.77 48.54 -42.92
N LEU A 28 6.98 49.04 -43.27
CA LEU A 28 8.20 48.70 -42.50
C LEU A 28 8.13 49.26 -41.07
N ALA A 29 7.66 50.47 -40.88
CA ALA A 29 7.48 51.06 -39.55
C ALA A 29 6.43 50.29 -38.72
N ALA A 30 5.32 49.88 -39.34
CA ALA A 30 4.31 49.03 -38.69
C ALA A 30 4.86 47.65 -38.33
N PHE A 31 5.67 47.08 -39.21
CA PHE A 31 6.35 45.81 -38.97
C PHE A 31 7.38 45.89 -37.82
N CYS A 32 8.17 46.97 -37.77
CA CYS A 32 9.10 47.21 -36.66
C CYS A 32 8.35 47.43 -35.33
N ALA A 33 7.24 48.19 -35.35
CA ALA A 33 6.41 48.40 -34.16
C ALA A 33 5.77 47.08 -33.69
N TYR A 34 5.30 46.23 -34.60
CA TYR A 34 4.79 44.89 -34.28
C TYR A 34 5.86 44.00 -33.71
N ALA A 35 7.05 43.95 -34.33
CA ALA A 35 8.17 43.19 -33.81
C ALA A 35 8.63 43.66 -32.42
N ALA A 36 8.67 44.96 -32.17
CA ALA A 36 8.97 45.52 -30.87
C ALA A 36 7.91 45.14 -29.81
N ALA A 37 6.63 45.18 -30.19
CA ALA A 37 5.52 44.75 -29.32
C ALA A 37 5.61 43.24 -28.99
N LEU A 38 5.99 42.39 -29.96
CA LEU A 38 6.24 40.95 -29.74
C LEU A 38 7.39 40.72 -28.74
N VAL A 39 8.52 41.41 -28.95
CA VAL A 39 9.69 41.26 -28.05
C VAL A 39 9.35 41.74 -26.63
N HIS A 40 8.66 42.88 -26.52
CA HIS A 40 8.21 43.39 -25.22
C HIS A 40 7.29 42.38 -24.52
N SER A 41 6.27 41.90 -25.20
CA SER A 41 5.33 40.93 -24.67
C SER A 41 6.03 39.61 -24.28
N ALA A 42 7.00 39.11 -25.08
CA ALA A 42 7.79 37.96 -24.77
C ALA A 42 8.63 38.13 -23.48
N MET A 43 9.23 39.30 -23.29
CA MET A 43 9.97 39.62 -22.07
C MET A 43 9.03 39.62 -20.85
N VAL A 44 7.87 40.26 -20.94
CA VAL A 44 6.90 40.24 -19.84
C VAL A 44 6.47 38.82 -19.50
N ILE A 45 6.08 38.01 -20.49
CA ILE A 45 5.70 36.61 -20.25
C ILE A 45 6.84 35.84 -19.57
N LYS A 46 8.07 35.96 -20.06
CA LYS A 46 9.23 35.31 -19.48
C LYS A 46 9.45 35.74 -18.04
N ASP A 47 9.40 37.02 -17.74
CA ASP A 47 9.63 37.57 -16.39
C ASP A 47 8.53 37.10 -15.44
N GLU A 48 7.26 37.13 -15.83
CA GLU A 48 6.14 36.68 -15.01
C GLU A 48 6.16 35.18 -14.76
N VAL A 49 6.46 34.36 -15.77
CA VAL A 49 6.64 32.91 -15.60
C VAL A 49 7.84 32.61 -14.69
N THR A 50 8.95 33.34 -14.84
CA THR A 50 10.13 33.17 -13.96
C THR A 50 9.80 33.53 -12.51
N GLN A 51 9.05 34.60 -12.28
CA GLN A 51 8.58 34.98 -10.95
C GLN A 51 7.62 33.94 -10.38
N SER A 52 6.69 33.42 -11.18
CA SER A 52 5.80 32.31 -10.77
C SER A 52 6.57 31.08 -10.30
N VAL A 53 7.61 30.68 -11.03
CA VAL A 53 8.50 29.57 -10.64
C VAL A 53 9.28 29.90 -9.36
N GLY A 54 9.73 31.14 -9.22
CA GLY A 54 10.40 31.65 -8.01
C GLY A 54 9.50 31.55 -6.78
N VAL A 55 8.28 32.03 -6.90
CA VAL A 55 7.25 32.00 -5.85
C VAL A 55 7.00 30.56 -5.38
N VAL A 56 6.85 29.60 -6.29
CA VAL A 56 6.64 28.19 -5.95
C VAL A 56 7.88 27.59 -5.28
N ARG A 57 9.07 27.85 -5.83
CA ARG A 57 10.34 27.32 -5.29
C ARG A 57 10.63 27.84 -3.88
N ASP A 58 10.44 29.14 -3.68
CA ASP A 58 10.80 29.82 -2.41
C ASP A 58 9.74 29.58 -1.32
N SER A 59 8.55 29.11 -1.68
CA SER A 59 7.47 28.77 -0.75
C SER A 59 7.70 27.52 0.09
N GLY A 60 8.63 26.66 -0.28
CA GLY A 60 8.83 25.37 0.37
C GLY A 60 7.73 24.34 0.10
N ILE A 61 6.74 24.62 -0.77
CA ILE A 61 5.66 23.68 -1.13
C ILE A 61 6.23 22.34 -1.60
N GLY A 62 7.27 22.35 -2.43
CA GLY A 62 7.92 21.13 -2.93
C GLY A 62 8.49 20.26 -1.81
N ALA A 63 9.15 20.87 -0.81
CA ALA A 63 9.68 20.16 0.35
C ALA A 63 8.54 19.67 1.28
N ALA A 64 7.49 20.45 1.46
CA ALA A 64 6.33 20.09 2.26
C ALA A 64 5.52 18.95 1.64
N LEU A 65 5.40 18.90 0.31
CA LEU A 65 4.73 17.80 -0.42
C LEU A 65 5.60 16.53 -0.51
N ALA A 66 6.92 16.66 -0.50
CA ALA A 66 7.86 15.54 -0.51
C ALA A 66 8.10 14.94 0.89
N GLY A 67 7.76 15.67 1.98
CA GLY A 67 7.91 15.22 3.36
C GLY A 67 6.84 14.20 3.74
N SER A 68 7.27 13.09 4.32
CA SER A 68 6.37 12.08 4.91
C SER A 68 6.09 12.44 6.37
N GLY A 69 5.01 13.16 6.65
CA GLY A 69 4.60 13.47 8.02
C GLY A 69 3.45 14.47 8.07
N GLN A 70 2.76 14.48 9.21
CA GLN A 70 1.58 15.30 9.43
C GLN A 70 1.86 16.81 9.44
N ASP A 71 3.00 17.19 10.02
CA ASP A 71 3.45 18.60 10.03
C ASP A 71 3.77 19.08 8.61
N SER A 72 4.24 18.18 7.74
CA SER A 72 4.52 18.46 6.33
C SER A 72 3.25 18.76 5.53
N SER A 73 2.16 18.03 5.77
CA SER A 73 0.89 18.22 5.05
C SER A 73 0.20 19.54 5.43
N MET A 74 0.21 19.89 6.73
CA MET A 74 -0.34 21.17 7.21
C MET A 74 0.54 22.36 6.77
N ALA A 75 1.85 22.23 6.87
CA ALA A 75 2.79 23.25 6.38
C ALA A 75 2.64 23.46 4.87
N GLY A 76 2.46 22.38 4.10
CA GLY A 76 2.21 22.45 2.66
C GLY A 76 0.92 23.21 2.32
N MET A 77 -0.17 22.94 3.01
CA MET A 77 -1.44 23.65 2.80
C MET A 77 -1.36 25.14 3.15
N THR A 78 -0.73 25.47 4.28
CA THR A 78 -0.50 26.87 4.67
C THR A 78 0.40 27.59 3.67
N ALA A 79 1.41 26.93 3.14
CA ALA A 79 2.29 27.47 2.11
C ALA A 79 1.52 27.71 0.78
N ILE A 80 0.65 26.78 0.37
CA ILE A 80 -0.21 26.95 -0.83
C ILE A 80 -1.13 28.16 -0.65
N GLU A 81 -1.80 28.28 0.50
CA GLU A 81 -2.70 29.39 0.78
C GLU A 81 -1.98 30.75 0.73
N ALA A 82 -0.76 30.83 1.25
CA ALA A 82 0.04 32.06 1.23
C ALA A 82 0.54 32.44 -0.16
N VAL A 83 0.77 31.47 -1.03
CA VAL A 83 1.41 31.62 -2.35
C VAL A 83 0.40 31.79 -3.49
N ALA A 84 -0.79 31.20 -3.37
CA ALA A 84 -1.80 31.19 -4.43
C ALA A 84 -2.15 32.59 -4.97
N PRO A 85 -2.35 33.66 -4.14
CA PRO A 85 -2.66 35.00 -4.65
C PRO A 85 -1.51 35.60 -5.45
N GLN A 86 -0.25 35.41 -5.03
CA GLN A 86 0.91 35.95 -5.73
C GLN A 86 1.11 35.22 -7.06
N LEU A 87 0.99 33.88 -7.04
CA LEU A 87 1.07 33.07 -8.24
C LEU A 87 0.01 33.47 -9.26
N GLN A 88 -1.24 33.62 -8.81
CA GLN A 88 -2.35 34.06 -9.66
C GLN A 88 -2.07 35.43 -10.29
N GLN A 89 -1.50 36.38 -9.54
CA GLN A 89 -1.16 37.70 -10.09
C GLN A 89 -0.19 37.59 -11.27
N HIS A 90 0.89 36.82 -11.12
CA HIS A 90 1.89 36.66 -12.17
C HIS A 90 1.35 35.87 -13.37
N THR A 91 0.62 34.78 -13.12
CA THR A 91 0.10 33.92 -14.20
C THR A 91 -0.97 34.63 -15.02
N THR A 92 -1.85 35.45 -14.37
CA THR A 92 -2.87 36.22 -15.06
C THR A 92 -2.25 37.29 -15.97
N VAL A 93 -1.16 37.94 -15.54
CA VAL A 93 -0.43 38.89 -16.40
C VAL A 93 0.21 38.18 -17.59
N ALA A 94 0.89 37.04 -17.35
CA ALA A 94 1.51 36.23 -18.41
C ALA A 94 0.47 35.79 -19.44
N ARG A 95 -0.66 35.24 -18.99
CA ARG A 95 -1.79 34.80 -19.83
C ARG A 95 -2.37 35.98 -20.63
N GLY A 96 -2.63 37.13 -19.97
CA GLY A 96 -3.16 38.32 -20.62
C GLY A 96 -2.27 38.81 -21.77
N GLN A 97 -0.95 38.73 -21.60
CA GLN A 97 0.01 39.06 -22.67
C GLN A 97 -0.01 38.01 -23.80
N ALA A 98 0.00 36.72 -23.45
CA ALA A 98 -0.03 35.63 -24.42
C ALA A 98 -1.35 35.56 -25.21
N ASP A 99 -2.46 35.98 -24.63
CA ASP A 99 -3.78 36.07 -25.30
C ASP A 99 -4.01 37.39 -26.03
N GLY A 100 -3.08 38.33 -25.93
CA GLY A 100 -3.15 39.60 -26.65
C GLY A 100 -3.18 39.40 -28.16
N TRP A 101 -3.73 40.39 -28.88
CA TRP A 101 -3.87 40.32 -30.35
C TRP A 101 -2.53 40.12 -31.06
N VAL A 102 -1.44 40.64 -30.49
CA VAL A 102 -0.08 40.50 -31.02
C VAL A 102 0.34 39.01 -31.05
N TRP A 103 0.14 38.27 -29.97
CA TRP A 103 0.49 36.86 -29.86
C TRP A 103 -0.46 35.96 -30.67
N ARG A 104 -1.77 36.29 -30.68
CA ARG A 104 -2.74 35.58 -31.52
C ARG A 104 -2.41 35.67 -33.01
N SER A 105 -2.03 36.86 -33.48
CA SER A 105 -1.61 37.02 -34.87
C SER A 105 -0.27 36.36 -35.17
N ALA A 106 0.67 36.39 -34.20
CA ALA A 106 1.96 35.68 -34.33
C ALA A 106 1.81 34.16 -34.40
N SER A 107 0.81 33.61 -33.72
CA SER A 107 0.50 32.16 -33.78
C SER A 107 0.10 31.67 -35.18
N MET A 108 -0.24 32.57 -36.09
CA MET A 108 -0.60 32.27 -37.48
C MET A 108 0.62 32.32 -38.44
N LEU A 109 1.79 32.71 -37.94
CA LEU A 109 3.00 32.80 -38.78
C LEU A 109 3.53 31.42 -39.13
N PRO A 110 4.00 31.22 -40.36
CA PRO A 110 4.66 29.97 -40.76
C PRO A 110 5.89 29.73 -39.89
N VAL A 111 6.17 28.48 -39.55
CA VAL A 111 7.30 27.96 -38.78
C VAL A 111 7.28 28.38 -37.30
N ILE A 112 7.36 29.68 -36.99
CA ILE A 112 7.45 30.16 -35.59
C ILE A 112 6.09 30.27 -34.89
N GLY A 113 5.00 30.12 -35.62
CA GLY A 113 3.63 30.23 -35.05
C GLY A 113 3.37 29.18 -33.97
N ASN A 114 3.99 27.98 -34.09
CA ASN A 114 3.88 26.93 -33.09
C ASN A 114 4.42 27.33 -31.70
N ASP A 115 5.51 28.13 -31.68
CA ASP A 115 6.13 28.58 -30.43
C ASP A 115 5.17 29.55 -29.68
N PHE A 116 4.50 30.44 -30.43
CA PHE A 116 3.50 31.34 -29.85
C PHE A 116 2.25 30.57 -29.39
N ALA A 117 1.77 29.61 -30.19
CA ALA A 117 0.61 28.81 -29.85
C ALA A 117 0.87 27.93 -28.59
N ALA A 118 2.01 27.27 -28.55
CA ALA A 118 2.42 26.45 -27.39
C ALA A 118 2.58 27.29 -26.12
N THR A 119 3.19 28.49 -26.22
CA THR A 119 3.32 29.41 -25.08
C THR A 119 1.96 29.86 -24.57
N ARG A 120 1.00 30.17 -25.45
CA ARG A 120 -0.37 30.52 -25.07
C ARG A 120 -1.04 29.40 -24.28
N ILE A 121 -0.94 28.15 -24.75
CA ILE A 121 -1.51 26.99 -24.08
C ILE A 121 -0.83 26.79 -22.70
N ALA A 122 0.49 26.97 -22.64
CA ALA A 122 1.22 26.82 -21.38
C ALA A 122 0.87 27.90 -20.35
N THR A 123 0.73 29.17 -20.77
CA THR A 123 0.34 30.24 -19.86
C THR A 123 -1.13 30.12 -19.42
N ASP A 124 -2.03 29.62 -20.27
CA ASP A 124 -3.42 29.30 -19.91
C ASP A 124 -3.47 28.16 -18.85
N ALA A 125 -2.66 27.13 -19.02
CA ALA A 125 -2.55 26.03 -18.07
C ALA A 125 -2.04 26.49 -16.69
N LEU A 126 -1.01 27.34 -16.67
CA LEU A 126 -0.45 27.91 -15.43
C LEU A 126 -1.46 28.84 -14.74
N ASP A 127 -2.17 29.66 -15.48
CA ASP A 127 -3.18 30.58 -14.91
C ASP A 127 -4.39 29.80 -14.38
N THR A 128 -4.85 28.77 -15.09
CA THR A 128 -5.91 27.86 -14.62
C THR A 128 -5.49 27.12 -13.34
N LEU A 129 -4.23 26.67 -13.26
CA LEU A 129 -3.70 26.07 -12.05
C LEU A 129 -3.76 27.04 -10.86
N ALA A 130 -3.33 28.28 -11.06
CA ALA A 130 -3.25 29.31 -10.02
C ALA A 130 -4.63 29.85 -9.61
N SER A 131 -5.56 30.05 -10.59
CA SER A 131 -6.85 30.70 -10.35
C SER A 131 -7.98 29.74 -9.98
N ASP A 132 -7.95 28.50 -10.44
CA ASP A 132 -9.05 27.55 -10.27
C ASP A 132 -8.65 26.34 -9.43
N VAL A 133 -7.51 25.68 -9.74
CA VAL A 133 -7.12 24.42 -9.12
C VAL A 133 -6.64 24.65 -7.68
N LEU A 134 -5.67 25.53 -7.46
CA LEU A 134 -5.12 25.78 -6.13
C LEU A 134 -6.16 26.34 -5.15
N PRO A 135 -6.99 27.33 -5.49
CA PRO A 135 -8.05 27.80 -4.60
C PRO A 135 -9.06 26.70 -4.25
N SER A 136 -9.42 25.84 -5.20
CA SER A 136 -10.36 24.74 -4.94
C SER A 136 -9.76 23.67 -4.03
N LEU A 137 -8.46 23.36 -4.16
CA LEU A 137 -7.75 22.46 -3.24
C LEU A 137 -7.63 23.08 -1.83
N THR A 138 -7.38 24.40 -1.74
CA THR A 138 -7.38 25.13 -0.47
C THR A 138 -8.76 25.12 0.18
N ASP A 139 -9.83 25.29 -0.59
CA ASP A 139 -11.21 25.22 -0.07
C ASP A 139 -11.56 23.80 0.40
N ALA A 140 -11.10 22.75 -0.31
CA ALA A 140 -11.23 21.37 0.12
C ALA A 140 -10.52 21.12 1.47
N ALA A 141 -9.29 21.62 1.62
CA ALA A 141 -8.52 21.53 2.86
C ALA A 141 -9.18 22.30 4.02
N ASN A 142 -9.66 23.52 3.76
CA ASN A 142 -10.40 24.32 4.75
C ASN A 142 -11.72 23.65 5.16
N THR A 143 -12.41 22.98 4.24
CA THR A 143 -13.60 22.18 4.55
C THR A 143 -13.27 21.02 5.48
N MET A 144 -12.20 20.29 5.18
CA MET A 144 -11.70 19.21 6.03
C MET A 144 -11.32 19.71 7.43
N GLN A 145 -10.64 20.86 7.51
CA GLN A 145 -10.21 21.44 8.78
C GLN A 145 -11.38 21.92 9.63
N LYS A 146 -12.37 22.60 9.02
CA LYS A 146 -13.53 23.17 9.74
C LYS A 146 -14.53 22.11 10.18
N ALA A 147 -14.87 21.17 9.30
CA ALA A 147 -15.86 20.15 9.59
C ALA A 147 -15.28 18.95 10.35
N GLY A 148 -13.97 18.73 10.27
CA GLY A 148 -13.27 17.60 10.87
C GLY A 148 -13.53 16.27 10.17
N LEU A 149 -12.66 15.30 10.40
CA LEU A 149 -12.84 13.92 9.94
C LEU A 149 -13.78 13.12 10.85
N ALA A 150 -14.01 13.58 12.07
CA ALA A 150 -14.98 13.00 12.99
C ALA A 150 -16.04 14.04 13.37
N ASN A 151 -17.27 13.60 13.53
CA ASN A 151 -18.36 14.41 14.08
C ASN A 151 -18.26 14.53 15.61
N ALA A 152 -19.17 15.27 16.24
CA ALA A 152 -19.20 15.49 17.69
C ALA A 152 -19.34 14.18 18.50
N ASP A 153 -19.94 13.14 17.90
CA ASP A 153 -20.15 11.83 18.53
C ASP A 153 -18.94 10.89 18.34
N GLY A 154 -17.85 11.36 17.72
CA GLY A 154 -16.66 10.58 17.46
C GLY A 154 -16.74 9.66 16.24
N ASN A 155 -17.85 9.66 15.51
CA ASN A 155 -18.01 8.90 14.27
C ASN A 155 -17.31 9.58 13.10
N LEU A 156 -16.91 8.81 12.09
CA LEU A 156 -16.30 9.37 10.88
C LEU A 156 -17.30 10.28 10.15
N ASN A 157 -16.87 11.47 9.80
CA ASN A 157 -17.69 12.43 9.06
C ASN A 157 -17.65 12.13 7.55
N VAL A 158 -18.38 11.09 7.15
CA VAL A 158 -18.43 10.61 5.76
C VAL A 158 -18.92 11.71 4.80
N LYS A 159 -19.85 12.56 5.25
CA LYS A 159 -20.32 13.71 4.45
C LYS A 159 -19.18 14.67 4.13
N THR A 160 -18.33 14.97 5.09
CA THR A 160 -17.14 15.80 4.84
C THR A 160 -16.18 15.13 3.87
N LEU A 161 -15.94 13.82 4.00
CA LEU A 161 -15.09 13.09 3.07
C LEU A 161 -15.58 13.17 1.63
N THR A 162 -16.86 12.94 1.39
CA THR A 162 -17.46 13.02 0.04
C THR A 162 -17.48 14.45 -0.51
N GLU A 163 -17.74 15.45 0.33
CA GLU A 163 -17.68 16.86 -0.08
C GLU A 163 -16.26 17.24 -0.51
N VAL A 164 -15.27 16.90 0.29
CA VAL A 164 -13.85 17.16 0.01
C VAL A 164 -13.39 16.41 -1.23
N SER A 165 -13.74 15.12 -1.35
CA SER A 165 -13.44 14.33 -2.55
C SER A 165 -14.03 14.96 -3.82
N SER A 166 -15.30 15.40 -3.76
CA SER A 166 -15.97 16.07 -4.90
C SER A 166 -15.24 17.35 -5.33
N LYS A 167 -14.76 18.17 -4.37
CA LYS A 167 -13.98 19.37 -4.66
C LYS A 167 -12.64 19.03 -5.32
N ILE A 168 -11.94 18.04 -4.78
CA ILE A 168 -10.66 17.57 -5.32
C ILE A 168 -10.84 16.98 -6.72
N SER A 169 -11.88 16.16 -6.95
CA SER A 169 -12.20 15.59 -8.27
C SER A 169 -12.47 16.67 -9.31
N LYS A 170 -13.24 17.71 -8.97
CA LYS A 170 -13.46 18.86 -9.88
C LYS A 170 -12.17 19.60 -10.23
N SER A 171 -11.29 19.77 -9.24
CA SER A 171 -9.96 20.36 -9.47
C SER A 171 -9.14 19.49 -10.41
N ASN A 172 -9.18 18.16 -10.21
CA ASN A 172 -8.50 17.21 -11.08
C ASN A 172 -9.03 17.23 -12.51
N ASP A 173 -10.36 17.28 -12.71
CA ASP A 173 -10.97 17.38 -14.04
C ASP A 173 -10.52 18.65 -14.77
N THR A 174 -10.38 19.76 -14.05
CA THR A 174 -9.87 21.01 -14.59
C THR A 174 -8.40 20.86 -15.00
N LEU A 175 -7.58 20.28 -14.14
CA LEU A 175 -6.16 20.02 -14.40
C LEU A 175 -5.95 19.05 -15.57
N GLN A 176 -6.74 17.98 -15.66
CA GLN A 176 -6.68 17.01 -16.77
C GLN A 176 -7.00 17.64 -18.12
N ARG A 177 -7.94 18.60 -18.17
CA ARG A 177 -8.18 19.39 -19.42
C ARG A 177 -6.95 20.18 -19.83
N GLN A 178 -6.22 20.76 -18.89
CA GLN A 178 -4.97 21.47 -19.18
C GLN A 178 -3.85 20.55 -19.61
N VAL A 179 -3.71 19.38 -18.97
CA VAL A 179 -2.77 18.33 -19.39
C VAL A 179 -3.06 17.89 -20.83
N THR A 180 -4.33 17.68 -21.17
CA THR A 180 -4.75 17.32 -22.53
C THR A 180 -4.39 18.43 -23.52
N ALA A 181 -4.73 19.68 -23.22
CA ALA A 181 -4.41 20.82 -24.07
C ALA A 181 -2.89 20.98 -24.31
N LEU A 182 -2.09 20.77 -23.26
CA LEU A 182 -0.62 20.77 -23.37
C LEU A 182 -0.09 19.60 -24.21
N ASN A 183 -0.71 18.42 -24.14
CA ASN A 183 -0.32 17.27 -24.95
C ASN A 183 -0.67 17.46 -26.43
N GLU A 184 -1.75 18.17 -26.73
CA GLU A 184 -2.17 18.51 -28.08
C GLU A 184 -1.51 19.79 -28.62
N ALA A 185 -0.71 20.48 -27.79
CA ALA A 185 -0.02 21.70 -28.20
C ALA A 185 0.93 21.44 -29.36
N PRO A 186 0.97 22.33 -30.38
CA PRO A 186 1.89 22.17 -31.51
C PRO A 186 3.34 22.20 -31.05
N GLU A 187 4.18 21.41 -31.68
CA GLU A 187 5.60 21.28 -31.30
C GLU A 187 6.36 22.58 -31.56
N PRO A 188 6.99 23.18 -30.52
CA PRO A 188 7.77 24.40 -30.69
C PRO A 188 9.09 24.17 -31.41
N HIS A 189 9.54 25.15 -32.19
CA HIS A 189 10.83 25.13 -32.87
C HIS A 189 11.96 25.68 -31.98
N ILE A 190 11.66 26.64 -31.11
CA ILE A 190 12.60 27.22 -30.15
C ILE A 190 12.87 26.23 -29.02
N ALA A 191 14.12 25.82 -28.85
CA ALA A 191 14.51 24.81 -27.86
C ALA A 191 14.03 25.14 -26.44
N GLN A 192 14.19 26.39 -26.00
CA GLN A 192 13.78 26.84 -24.67
C GLN A 192 12.26 26.70 -24.43
N VAL A 193 11.44 26.98 -25.47
CA VAL A 193 9.97 26.83 -25.39
C VAL A 193 9.61 25.34 -25.33
N ARG A 194 10.26 24.53 -26.16
CA ARG A 194 10.05 23.07 -26.17
C ARG A 194 10.42 22.41 -24.84
N ASP A 195 11.57 22.77 -24.28
CA ASP A 195 12.05 22.20 -23.00
C ASP A 195 11.13 22.61 -21.84
N ALA A 196 10.70 23.89 -21.82
CA ALA A 196 9.73 24.39 -20.84
C ALA A 196 8.37 23.69 -20.96
N LEU A 197 7.87 23.49 -22.18
CA LEU A 197 6.61 22.77 -22.43
C LEU A 197 6.69 21.32 -21.97
N THR A 198 7.81 20.63 -22.30
CA THR A 198 8.04 19.23 -21.92
C THR A 198 8.08 19.07 -20.39
N SER A 199 8.83 19.94 -19.70
CA SER A 199 8.92 19.94 -18.24
C SER A 199 7.56 20.27 -17.59
N GLY A 200 6.84 21.27 -18.13
CA GLY A 200 5.51 21.65 -17.67
C GLY A 200 4.50 20.52 -17.80
N LYS A 201 4.48 19.82 -18.95
CA LYS A 201 3.63 18.64 -19.18
C LYS A 201 3.89 17.56 -18.13
N ALA A 202 5.14 17.17 -17.93
CA ALA A 202 5.51 16.13 -16.98
C ALA A 202 5.10 16.50 -15.53
N THR A 203 5.29 17.76 -15.14
CA THR A 203 4.94 18.26 -13.83
C THR A 203 3.43 18.26 -13.60
N LEU A 204 2.64 18.75 -14.55
CA LEU A 204 1.18 18.80 -14.44
C LEU A 204 0.54 17.41 -14.52
N ASP A 205 1.07 16.52 -15.34
CA ASP A 205 0.61 15.13 -15.42
C ASP A 205 0.85 14.37 -14.10
N SER A 206 2.03 14.55 -13.51
CA SER A 206 2.34 14.02 -12.18
C SER A 206 1.40 14.57 -11.10
N ALA A 207 1.16 15.89 -11.09
CA ALA A 207 0.25 16.54 -10.15
C ALA A 207 -1.18 16.01 -10.31
N ALA A 208 -1.69 15.92 -11.54
CA ALA A 208 -3.00 15.38 -11.83
C ALA A 208 -3.17 13.93 -11.34
N SER A 209 -2.16 13.10 -11.56
CA SER A 209 -2.16 11.72 -11.08
C SER A 209 -2.22 11.63 -9.55
N GLN A 210 -1.48 12.48 -8.84
CA GLN A 210 -1.47 12.54 -7.38
C GLN A 210 -2.83 13.03 -6.84
N ILE A 211 -3.37 14.12 -7.40
CA ILE A 211 -4.67 14.70 -7.01
C ILE A 211 -5.79 13.66 -7.22
N ASN A 212 -5.80 12.98 -8.38
CA ASN A 212 -6.74 11.91 -8.65
C ASN A 212 -6.61 10.76 -7.64
N GLY A 213 -5.38 10.44 -7.26
CA GLY A 213 -5.10 9.45 -6.22
C GLY A 213 -5.73 9.81 -4.88
N VAL A 214 -5.62 11.08 -4.46
CA VAL A 214 -6.23 11.56 -3.21
C VAL A 214 -7.75 11.52 -3.29
N ALA A 215 -8.37 12.04 -4.35
CA ALA A 215 -9.81 12.01 -4.54
C ALA A 215 -10.37 10.59 -4.46
N SER A 216 -9.80 9.68 -5.26
CA SER A 216 -10.25 8.28 -5.27
C SER A 216 -10.07 7.58 -3.92
N THR A 217 -9.05 7.95 -3.15
CA THR A 217 -8.84 7.42 -1.80
C THR A 217 -9.93 7.89 -0.84
N LEU A 218 -10.30 9.17 -0.89
CA LEU A 218 -11.36 9.73 -0.04
C LEU A 218 -12.73 9.15 -0.38
N ASP A 219 -13.07 9.00 -1.66
CA ASP A 219 -14.32 8.36 -2.09
C ASP A 219 -14.41 6.92 -1.58
N SER A 220 -13.32 6.20 -1.65
CA SER A 220 -13.29 4.82 -1.23
C SER A 220 -13.32 4.67 0.29
N LEU A 221 -12.68 5.57 1.01
CA LEU A 221 -12.85 5.64 2.46
C LEU A 221 -14.32 5.91 2.80
N ALA A 222 -14.98 6.84 2.11
CA ALA A 222 -16.39 7.11 2.33
C ALA A 222 -17.26 5.86 2.06
N ALA A 223 -17.02 5.13 0.97
CA ALA A 223 -17.73 3.89 0.64
C ALA A 223 -17.48 2.79 1.68
N LEU A 224 -16.21 2.54 2.05
CA LEU A 224 -15.83 1.58 3.08
C LEU A 224 -16.48 1.91 4.44
N PHE A 225 -16.69 3.20 4.73
CA PHE A 225 -17.37 3.68 5.93
C PHE A 225 -18.89 3.86 5.76
N GLY A 226 -19.49 3.20 4.78
CA GLY A 226 -20.93 3.04 4.65
C GLY A 226 -21.66 4.25 4.10
N HIS A 227 -21.01 5.10 3.27
CA HIS A 227 -21.68 6.22 2.60
C HIS A 227 -22.81 5.74 1.66
N GLU A 228 -22.58 4.64 0.95
CA GLU A 228 -23.51 4.06 -0.02
C GLU A 228 -24.45 3.01 0.60
N GLY A 229 -24.39 2.80 1.91
CA GLY A 229 -25.19 1.82 2.64
C GLY A 229 -24.40 1.11 3.73
N THR A 230 -25.10 0.34 4.53
CA THR A 230 -24.47 -0.41 5.64
C THR A 230 -23.46 -1.41 5.11
N ARG A 231 -22.26 -1.45 5.70
CA ARG A 231 -21.20 -2.42 5.43
C ARG A 231 -20.96 -3.30 6.66
N ASN A 232 -20.80 -4.58 6.46
CA ASN A 232 -20.53 -5.56 7.50
C ASN A 232 -19.16 -6.21 7.24
N TYR A 233 -18.26 -6.10 8.18
CA TYR A 233 -16.92 -6.67 8.09
C TYR A 233 -16.72 -7.76 9.14
N LEU A 234 -16.01 -8.82 8.78
CA LEU A 234 -15.39 -9.70 9.76
C LEU A 234 -14.08 -9.10 10.23
N ILE A 235 -13.79 -9.26 11.50
CA ILE A 235 -12.51 -8.92 12.10
C ILE A 235 -11.84 -10.22 12.54
N LEU A 236 -10.67 -10.51 11.98
CA LEU A 236 -9.82 -11.62 12.38
C LEU A 236 -8.74 -11.08 13.33
N SER A 237 -8.84 -11.44 14.60
CA SER A 237 -7.81 -11.13 15.60
C SER A 237 -6.79 -12.26 15.64
N GLN A 238 -5.54 -11.96 15.28
CA GLN A 238 -4.47 -12.95 15.14
C GLN A 238 -3.45 -12.86 16.26
N THR A 239 -2.82 -13.98 16.58
CA THR A 239 -1.68 -14.04 17.51
C THR A 239 -0.44 -14.57 16.82
N ASN A 240 0.64 -13.77 16.80
CA ASN A 240 1.94 -14.16 16.25
C ASN A 240 2.70 -15.15 17.16
N ALA A 241 2.16 -15.48 18.33
CA ALA A 241 2.69 -16.54 19.18
C ALA A 241 2.51 -17.95 18.58
N GLU A 242 1.57 -18.08 17.63
CA GLU A 242 1.39 -19.23 16.74
C GLU A 242 1.47 -18.70 15.31
N THR A 243 2.63 -18.73 14.72
CA THR A 243 2.89 -18.14 13.39
C THR A 243 2.09 -18.87 12.30
N GLN A 244 1.43 -18.10 11.43
CA GLN A 244 0.82 -18.57 10.20
C GLN A 244 1.23 -17.67 9.02
N ALA A 245 1.16 -18.18 7.81
CA ALA A 245 1.69 -17.53 6.60
C ALA A 245 1.21 -16.08 6.41
N ALA A 246 -0.05 -15.76 6.73
CA ALA A 246 -0.62 -14.42 6.65
C ALA A 246 -0.72 -13.74 8.03
N GLY A 247 0.16 -14.04 8.98
CA GLY A 247 0.14 -13.44 10.32
C GLY A 247 0.31 -14.48 11.42
N GLY A 248 -0.67 -14.60 12.28
CA GLY A 248 -0.74 -15.63 13.30
C GLY A 248 -2.04 -16.43 13.20
N VAL A 249 -2.21 -17.40 14.07
CA VAL A 249 -3.47 -18.12 14.22
C VAL A 249 -4.60 -17.12 14.53
N VAL A 250 -5.75 -17.32 13.90
CA VAL A 250 -6.97 -16.56 14.22
C VAL A 250 -7.52 -17.08 15.54
N GLY A 251 -7.28 -16.33 16.63
CA GLY A 251 -7.72 -16.70 17.97
C GLY A 251 -9.15 -16.23 18.30
N SER A 252 -9.63 -15.20 17.61
CA SER A 252 -11.03 -14.76 17.74
C SER A 252 -11.52 -14.05 16.47
N VAL A 253 -12.83 -14.11 16.24
CA VAL A 253 -13.50 -13.46 15.13
C VAL A 253 -14.65 -12.61 15.66
N GLY A 254 -14.68 -11.34 15.26
CA GLY A 254 -15.75 -10.40 15.57
C GLY A 254 -16.41 -9.86 14.32
N THR A 255 -17.45 -9.07 14.50
CA THR A 255 -18.08 -8.31 13.42
C THR A 255 -17.98 -6.81 13.66
N LEU A 256 -17.87 -6.07 12.58
CA LEU A 256 -17.92 -4.62 12.56
C LEU A 256 -18.99 -4.21 11.56
N THR A 257 -19.96 -3.43 12.00
CA THR A 257 -20.95 -2.82 11.12
C THR A 257 -20.68 -1.33 11.01
N VAL A 258 -20.64 -0.83 9.80
CA VAL A 258 -20.42 0.58 9.50
C VAL A 258 -21.58 1.12 8.69
N ASN A 259 -22.18 2.21 9.14
CA ASN A 259 -23.29 2.86 8.47
C ASN A 259 -23.13 4.37 8.55
N ASN A 260 -22.91 5.01 7.40
CA ASN A 260 -22.71 6.45 7.28
C ASN A 260 -21.73 7.00 8.33
N GLY A 261 -20.58 6.33 8.46
CA GLY A 261 -19.50 6.70 9.38
C GLY A 261 -19.68 6.24 10.82
N THR A 262 -20.87 5.79 11.19
CA THR A 262 -21.12 5.21 12.52
C THR A 262 -20.61 3.77 12.54
N ILE A 263 -19.74 3.46 13.47
CA ILE A 263 -19.13 2.15 13.64
C ILE A 263 -19.75 1.47 14.86
N SER A 264 -20.23 0.25 14.66
CA SER A 264 -20.79 -0.59 15.72
C SER A 264 -20.05 -1.91 15.74
N MET A 265 -19.53 -2.27 16.92
CA MET A 265 -18.88 -3.56 17.14
C MET A 265 -19.92 -4.61 17.51
N GLY A 266 -19.85 -5.75 16.82
CA GLY A 266 -20.57 -6.95 17.25
C GLY A 266 -19.78 -7.74 18.30
N GLN A 267 -20.30 -8.90 18.65
CA GLN A 267 -19.66 -9.82 19.58
C GLN A 267 -18.41 -10.45 18.93
N PHE A 268 -17.38 -10.67 19.73
CA PHE A 268 -16.25 -11.54 19.38
C PHE A 268 -16.51 -12.95 19.86
N TYR A 269 -16.07 -13.91 19.08
CA TYR A 269 -16.14 -15.34 19.37
C TYR A 269 -14.74 -15.92 19.31
N SER A 270 -14.32 -16.61 20.39
CA SER A 270 -13.09 -17.38 20.40
C SER A 270 -13.15 -18.48 19.34
N ASP A 271 -12.00 -18.85 18.77
CA ASP A 271 -11.85 -19.97 17.83
C ASP A 271 -12.42 -21.30 18.39
N SER A 272 -12.39 -21.47 19.71
CA SER A 272 -12.97 -22.62 20.42
C SER A 272 -14.49 -22.76 20.31
N LYS A 273 -15.20 -21.68 19.89
CA LYS A 273 -16.66 -21.68 19.69
C LYS A 273 -17.10 -22.12 18.30
N PHE A 274 -16.14 -22.25 17.34
CA PHE A 274 -16.45 -22.61 15.98
C PHE A 274 -16.70 -24.11 15.82
N ASP A 275 -17.75 -24.46 15.10
CA ASP A 275 -18.05 -25.83 14.72
C ASP A 275 -17.14 -26.27 13.58
N LEU A 276 -16.28 -27.24 13.87
CA LEU A 276 -15.31 -27.80 12.93
C LEU A 276 -15.91 -28.88 11.99
N THR A 277 -17.16 -29.30 12.21
CA THR A 277 -17.79 -30.42 11.49
C THR A 277 -18.28 -30.05 10.10
N ALA A 278 -18.39 -28.76 9.77
CA ALA A 278 -18.86 -28.27 8.48
C ALA A 278 -17.66 -27.95 7.55
N PRO A 279 -17.22 -28.87 6.69
CA PRO A 279 -16.03 -28.68 5.87
C PRO A 279 -16.20 -27.54 4.88
N VAL A 280 -15.22 -26.65 4.80
CA VAL A 280 -15.06 -25.63 3.75
C VAL A 280 -13.99 -26.12 2.81
N THR A 281 -14.31 -26.19 1.53
CA THR A 281 -13.35 -26.55 0.50
C THR A 281 -12.70 -25.28 -0.03
N SER A 282 -11.40 -25.13 0.19
CA SER A 282 -10.64 -24.06 -0.44
C SER A 282 -10.45 -24.34 -1.93
N THR A 283 -10.71 -23.34 -2.77
CA THR A 283 -10.44 -23.38 -4.20
C THR A 283 -8.98 -23.02 -4.52
N ASP A 284 -8.53 -23.30 -5.74
CA ASP A 284 -7.26 -22.83 -6.31
C ASP A 284 -5.97 -23.39 -5.69
N GLY A 285 -6.00 -24.58 -5.09
CA GLY A 285 -4.80 -25.23 -4.53
C GLY A 285 -4.35 -24.71 -3.17
N VAL A 286 -5.08 -23.79 -2.55
CA VAL A 286 -4.84 -23.28 -1.20
C VAL A 286 -5.01 -24.41 -0.17
N ASP A 287 -5.94 -25.34 -0.40
CA ASP A 287 -6.13 -26.55 0.38
C ASP A 287 -4.86 -27.39 0.53
N LYS A 288 -4.00 -27.43 -0.50
CA LYS A 288 -2.70 -28.13 -0.45
C LYS A 288 -1.71 -27.44 0.49
N LEU A 289 -1.70 -26.10 0.54
CA LEU A 289 -0.90 -25.35 1.49
C LEU A 289 -1.40 -25.59 2.93
N TYR A 290 -2.70 -25.69 3.13
CA TYR A 290 -3.28 -26.04 4.42
C TYR A 290 -2.91 -27.47 4.85
N ALA A 291 -2.97 -28.44 3.94
CA ALA A 291 -2.60 -29.82 4.22
C ALA A 291 -1.12 -29.92 4.68
N ILE A 292 -0.22 -29.18 4.03
CA ILE A 292 1.19 -29.14 4.41
C ILE A 292 1.36 -28.55 5.83
N SER A 293 0.65 -27.45 6.14
CA SER A 293 0.73 -26.82 7.45
C SER A 293 0.22 -27.69 8.60
N ARG A 294 -0.44 -28.81 8.31
CA ARG A 294 -1.04 -29.74 9.29
C ARG A 294 -0.63 -31.20 9.07
N LEU A 295 0.59 -31.43 8.61
CA LEU A 295 1.14 -32.79 8.38
C LEU A 295 0.24 -33.67 7.48
N GLY A 296 -0.40 -33.05 6.47
CA GLY A 296 -1.30 -33.74 5.55
C GLY A 296 -2.73 -33.93 6.06
N VAL A 297 -3.04 -33.45 7.27
CA VAL A 297 -4.41 -33.50 7.82
C VAL A 297 -5.16 -32.23 7.44
N SER A 298 -6.23 -32.38 6.66
CA SER A 298 -7.12 -31.27 6.31
C SER A 298 -8.26 -31.15 7.32
N TYR A 299 -8.32 -30.03 8.01
CA TYR A 299 -9.47 -29.63 8.83
C TYR A 299 -10.30 -28.60 8.07
N GLY A 300 -11.11 -29.04 7.12
CA GLY A 300 -12.04 -28.13 6.48
C GLY A 300 -13.01 -27.53 7.51
N GLY A 301 -13.10 -26.21 7.58
CA GLY A 301 -13.99 -25.49 8.49
C GLY A 301 -13.34 -24.94 9.77
N ASP A 302 -12.06 -25.20 10.01
CA ASP A 302 -11.33 -24.64 11.13
C ASP A 302 -10.91 -23.18 10.83
N ILE A 303 -11.49 -22.25 11.57
CA ILE A 303 -11.19 -20.80 11.39
C ILE A 303 -9.72 -20.46 11.64
N ARG A 304 -9.02 -21.23 12.46
CA ARG A 304 -7.59 -21.06 12.75
C ARG A 304 -6.70 -21.22 11.52
N LEU A 305 -7.18 -21.95 10.50
CA LEU A 305 -6.49 -22.14 9.23
C LEU A 305 -6.68 -21.01 8.23
N ALA A 306 -7.55 -20.05 8.49
CA ALA A 306 -7.77 -18.93 7.58
C ALA A 306 -6.47 -18.22 7.20
N SER A 307 -5.54 -18.06 8.14
CA SER A 307 -4.25 -17.40 7.94
C SER A 307 -3.11 -18.32 7.46
N ALA A 308 -3.34 -19.61 7.25
CA ALA A 308 -2.30 -20.55 6.83
C ALA A 308 -1.85 -20.36 5.35
N THR A 309 -2.57 -19.57 4.57
CA THR A 309 -2.16 -19.15 3.22
C THR A 309 -1.60 -17.72 3.24
N PRO A 310 -0.50 -17.44 2.52
CA PRO A 310 0.01 -16.07 2.40
C PRO A 310 -0.87 -15.15 1.53
N ASN A 311 -1.86 -15.72 0.83
CA ASN A 311 -2.81 -14.99 -0.01
C ASN A 311 -4.01 -14.56 0.84
N PHE A 312 -3.98 -13.33 1.38
CA PHE A 312 -5.06 -12.86 2.25
C PHE A 312 -6.45 -12.80 1.57
N PRO A 313 -6.63 -12.48 0.29
CA PRO A 313 -7.91 -12.66 -0.41
C PRO A 313 -8.50 -14.07 -0.26
N ALA A 314 -7.69 -15.11 -0.38
CA ALA A 314 -8.12 -16.50 -0.18
C ALA A 314 -8.44 -16.77 1.30
N ALA A 315 -7.64 -16.22 2.22
CA ALA A 315 -7.89 -16.27 3.67
C ALA A 315 -9.24 -15.61 4.03
N ALA A 316 -9.52 -14.44 3.45
CA ALA A 316 -10.75 -13.71 3.67
C ALA A 316 -11.99 -14.47 3.14
N GLN A 317 -11.87 -15.07 1.96
CA GLN A 317 -12.93 -15.91 1.40
C GLN A 317 -13.22 -17.13 2.28
N TYR A 318 -12.15 -17.81 2.72
CA TYR A 318 -12.27 -18.96 3.63
C TYR A 318 -12.92 -18.56 4.96
N ALA A 319 -12.47 -17.46 5.57
CA ALA A 319 -13.05 -16.97 6.83
C ALA A 319 -14.53 -16.61 6.70
N LYS A 320 -14.94 -15.98 5.58
CA LYS A 320 -16.35 -15.66 5.29
C LYS A 320 -17.18 -16.94 5.20
N GLU A 321 -16.68 -17.96 4.52
CA GLU A 321 -17.42 -19.23 4.36
C GLU A 321 -17.52 -20.00 5.68
N VAL A 322 -16.44 -20.05 6.47
CA VAL A 322 -16.46 -20.65 7.81
C VAL A 322 -17.48 -19.91 8.70
N TRP A 323 -17.42 -18.57 8.71
CA TRP A 323 -18.34 -17.74 9.48
C TRP A 323 -19.81 -17.99 9.11
N ALA A 324 -20.11 -18.03 7.82
CA ALA A 324 -21.48 -18.20 7.33
C ALA A 324 -22.14 -19.53 7.75
N ARG A 325 -21.33 -20.51 8.14
CA ARG A 325 -21.81 -21.84 8.56
C ARG A 325 -22.00 -21.96 10.08
N GLN A 326 -21.56 -20.98 10.84
CA GLN A 326 -21.76 -20.96 12.28
C GLN A 326 -23.20 -20.58 12.64
N SER A 327 -23.72 -21.10 13.75
CA SER A 327 -25.07 -20.77 14.23
C SER A 327 -25.23 -19.28 14.60
N PHE A 328 -24.13 -18.62 14.94
CA PHE A 328 -24.05 -17.19 15.21
C PHE A 328 -23.59 -16.37 13.97
N GLY A 329 -23.31 -17.01 12.86
CA GLY A 329 -22.76 -16.41 11.64
C GLY A 329 -23.82 -15.79 10.74
N SER A 330 -23.35 -15.15 9.66
CA SER A 330 -24.18 -14.49 8.65
C SER A 330 -23.54 -14.56 7.28
N ASN A 331 -24.34 -14.62 6.22
CA ASN A 331 -23.87 -14.49 4.83
C ASN A 331 -23.64 -13.04 4.40
N ASN A 332 -24.13 -12.07 5.18
CA ASN A 332 -24.05 -10.64 4.84
C ASN A 332 -22.72 -10.04 5.33
N ILE A 333 -21.64 -10.41 4.66
CA ILE A 333 -20.29 -9.93 4.94
C ILE A 333 -19.72 -9.27 3.68
N ASP A 334 -19.43 -7.97 3.78
CA ASP A 334 -18.93 -7.14 2.69
C ASP A 334 -17.41 -7.14 2.58
N GLY A 335 -16.71 -7.49 3.68
CA GLY A 335 -15.26 -7.57 3.68
C GLY A 335 -14.70 -8.21 4.95
N VAL A 336 -13.37 -8.37 4.96
CA VAL A 336 -12.62 -8.95 6.08
C VAL A 336 -11.45 -8.04 6.42
N LEU A 337 -11.32 -7.70 7.69
CA LEU A 337 -10.18 -6.99 8.28
C LEU A 337 -9.41 -7.98 9.15
N SER A 338 -8.10 -8.01 9.04
CA SER A 338 -7.24 -8.79 9.90
C SER A 338 -6.16 -7.92 10.52
N PHE A 339 -5.86 -8.15 11.78
CA PHE A 339 -4.75 -7.54 12.49
C PHE A 339 -4.18 -8.48 13.55
N ASP A 340 -2.92 -8.29 13.86
CA ASP A 340 -2.21 -9.04 14.88
C ASP A 340 -1.86 -8.19 16.12
N THR A 341 -1.21 -8.79 17.08
CA THR A 341 -0.84 -8.14 18.35
C THR A 341 0.18 -7.00 18.17
N VAL A 342 1.01 -7.04 17.13
CA VAL A 342 1.97 -5.97 16.78
C VAL A 342 1.24 -4.77 16.18
N ALA A 343 0.24 -5.03 15.33
CA ALA A 343 -0.64 -3.98 14.84
C ALA A 343 -1.36 -3.28 15.99
N LEU A 344 -1.95 -4.03 16.91
CA LEU A 344 -2.61 -3.46 18.09
C LEU A 344 -1.66 -2.59 18.91
N GLN A 345 -0.43 -3.05 19.14
CA GLN A 345 0.60 -2.27 19.84
C GLN A 345 0.89 -0.94 19.14
N SER A 346 1.02 -0.96 17.82
CA SER A 346 1.29 0.23 17.00
C SER A 346 0.12 1.22 17.04
N LEU A 347 -1.10 0.69 16.96
CA LEU A 347 -2.32 1.50 17.02
C LEU A 347 -2.49 2.16 18.38
N LEU A 348 -2.14 1.48 19.48
CA LEU A 348 -2.13 2.07 20.82
C LEU A 348 -1.08 3.18 20.98
N GLY A 349 -0.04 3.19 20.15
CA GLY A 349 0.90 4.32 20.05
C GLY A 349 0.24 5.62 19.61
N VAL A 350 -0.85 5.54 18.85
CA VAL A 350 -1.62 6.68 18.34
C VAL A 350 -2.81 7.01 19.27
N THR A 351 -3.54 5.99 19.72
CA THR A 351 -4.78 6.17 20.45
C THR A 351 -4.58 6.36 21.96
N GLY A 352 -3.46 5.90 22.47
CA GLY A 352 -3.11 5.92 23.89
C GLY A 352 -3.33 4.58 24.59
N PRO A 353 -2.87 4.43 25.83
CA PRO A 353 -2.96 3.19 26.59
C PRO A 353 -4.41 2.83 26.95
N ILE A 354 -4.68 1.53 27.10
CA ILE A 354 -5.99 0.99 27.46
C ILE A 354 -5.85 0.10 28.70
N THR A 355 -6.60 0.41 29.75
CA THR A 355 -6.69 -0.44 30.93
C THR A 355 -7.90 -1.38 30.78
N LEU A 356 -7.66 -2.68 30.92
CA LEU A 356 -8.71 -3.70 30.87
C LEU A 356 -9.55 -3.71 32.16
N SER A 357 -10.76 -4.27 32.11
CA SER A 357 -11.74 -4.18 33.20
C SER A 357 -11.26 -4.78 34.53
N SER A 358 -10.32 -5.74 34.46
CA SER A 358 -9.66 -6.26 35.67
C SER A 358 -8.90 -5.17 36.46
N GLY A 359 -8.61 -4.00 35.86
CA GLY A 359 -7.77 -2.94 36.40
C GLY A 359 -6.31 -3.31 36.63
N LYS A 360 -5.95 -4.56 36.38
CA LYS A 360 -4.62 -5.12 36.65
C LYS A 360 -3.66 -4.98 35.47
N VAL A 361 -4.20 -4.86 34.25
CA VAL A 361 -3.40 -4.84 33.01
C VAL A 361 -3.70 -3.56 32.24
N THR A 362 -2.64 -2.80 31.95
CA THR A 362 -2.68 -1.65 31.04
C THR A 362 -1.84 -1.98 29.82
N LEU A 363 -2.49 -2.05 28.66
CA LEU A 363 -1.86 -2.25 27.36
C LEU A 363 -1.38 -0.91 26.80
N THR A 364 -0.15 -0.87 26.30
CA THR A 364 0.54 0.32 25.82
C THR A 364 1.25 0.06 24.49
N ALA A 365 1.75 1.11 23.87
CA ALA A 365 2.63 1.00 22.68
C ALA A 365 3.91 0.19 22.92
N GLN A 366 4.28 -0.14 24.15
CA GLN A 366 5.51 -0.83 24.49
C GLN A 366 5.32 -2.29 24.91
N ASN A 367 4.14 -2.66 25.42
CA ASN A 367 3.95 -3.98 26.05
C ASN A 367 2.87 -4.84 25.40
N THR A 368 2.03 -4.30 24.52
CA THR A 368 0.84 -4.98 24.02
C THR A 368 1.17 -6.29 23.30
N ALA A 369 2.13 -6.27 22.36
CA ALA A 369 2.51 -7.47 21.63
C ALA A 369 3.08 -8.54 22.57
N GLN A 370 3.99 -8.15 23.47
CA GLN A 370 4.60 -9.05 24.45
C GLN A 370 3.55 -9.59 25.43
N TYR A 371 2.65 -8.77 25.92
CA TYR A 371 1.65 -9.22 26.86
C TYR A 371 0.66 -10.19 26.19
N LEU A 372 0.06 -9.81 25.07
CA LEU A 372 -0.95 -10.61 24.38
C LEU A 372 -0.40 -11.88 23.72
N SER A 373 0.90 -11.91 23.35
CA SER A 373 1.51 -13.09 22.70
C SER A 373 2.27 -14.00 23.65
N ASN A 374 2.53 -13.60 24.89
CA ASN A 374 3.32 -14.39 25.83
C ASN A 374 2.85 -14.27 27.29
N GLN A 375 2.89 -13.07 27.91
CA GLN A 375 2.70 -12.89 29.34
C GLN A 375 1.30 -13.32 29.81
N VAL A 376 0.28 -13.09 29.01
CA VAL A 376 -1.11 -13.47 29.32
C VAL A 376 -1.25 -14.96 29.61
N TYR A 377 -0.52 -15.81 28.91
CA TYR A 377 -0.54 -17.27 29.07
C TYR A 377 0.19 -17.74 30.34
N ILE A 378 1.03 -16.88 30.91
CA ILE A 378 1.71 -17.11 32.20
C ILE A 378 0.79 -16.67 33.35
N ASP A 379 0.14 -15.49 33.19
CA ASP A 379 -0.68 -14.88 34.21
C ASP A 379 -2.06 -15.55 34.36
N ILE A 380 -2.63 -16.03 33.25
CA ILE A 380 -3.96 -16.64 33.18
C ILE A 380 -3.82 -18.06 32.61
N THR A 381 -3.92 -19.06 33.48
CA THR A 381 -3.74 -20.47 33.09
C THR A 381 -5.05 -21.17 32.73
N ASP A 382 -6.19 -20.61 33.10
CA ASP A 382 -7.53 -21.10 32.73
C ASP A 382 -7.90 -20.65 31.32
N GLN A 383 -8.21 -21.59 30.42
CA GLN A 383 -8.46 -21.31 29.01
C GLN A 383 -9.72 -20.45 28.80
N ASN A 384 -10.79 -20.69 29.57
CA ASN A 384 -12.02 -19.88 29.45
C ASN A 384 -11.77 -18.43 29.89
N ALA A 385 -10.93 -18.24 30.92
CA ALA A 385 -10.53 -16.92 31.39
C ALA A 385 -9.61 -16.22 30.35
N GLN A 386 -8.75 -16.96 29.64
CA GLN A 386 -7.96 -16.43 28.50
C GLN A 386 -8.88 -15.96 27.37
N ASP A 387 -9.82 -16.79 26.95
CA ASP A 387 -10.78 -16.48 25.90
C ASP A 387 -11.56 -15.20 26.24
N ALA A 388 -12.12 -15.11 27.46
CA ALA A 388 -12.82 -13.92 27.93
C ALA A 388 -11.92 -12.67 27.97
N PHE A 389 -10.64 -12.83 28.35
CA PHE A 389 -9.66 -11.75 28.35
C PHE A 389 -9.38 -11.24 26.94
N PHE A 390 -9.21 -12.13 25.95
CA PHE A 390 -8.95 -11.74 24.57
C PHE A 390 -10.17 -11.09 23.91
N GLU A 391 -11.38 -11.60 24.16
CA GLU A 391 -12.62 -10.99 23.69
C GLU A 391 -12.77 -9.56 24.24
N GLU A 392 -12.57 -9.37 25.55
CA GLU A 392 -12.60 -8.05 26.19
C GLU A 392 -11.49 -7.13 25.62
N SER A 393 -10.27 -7.63 25.48
CA SER A 393 -9.13 -6.85 25.01
C SER A 393 -9.36 -6.35 23.59
N ALA A 394 -9.80 -7.20 22.67
CA ALA A 394 -10.09 -6.84 21.29
C ALA A 394 -11.19 -5.75 21.24
N GLN A 395 -12.28 -5.96 21.96
CA GLN A 395 -13.39 -5.01 22.01
C GLN A 395 -12.97 -3.65 22.58
N ARG A 396 -12.23 -3.64 23.69
CA ARG A 396 -11.77 -2.39 24.33
C ARG A 396 -10.74 -1.64 23.50
N ILE A 397 -9.79 -2.34 22.88
CA ILE A 397 -8.79 -1.71 22.02
C ILE A 397 -9.48 -1.03 20.85
N ILE A 398 -10.38 -1.72 20.16
CA ILE A 398 -11.06 -1.14 19.00
C ILE A 398 -11.98 0.01 19.41
N ASN A 399 -12.75 -0.14 20.50
CA ASN A 399 -13.58 0.95 21.02
C ASN A 399 -12.73 2.16 21.44
N GLY A 400 -11.56 1.92 22.05
CA GLY A 400 -10.63 2.98 22.43
C GLY A 400 -10.01 3.70 21.21
N MET A 401 -9.77 2.96 20.14
CA MET A 401 -9.31 3.55 18.87
C MET A 401 -10.37 4.46 18.24
N LEU A 402 -11.63 4.08 18.34
CA LEU A 402 -12.76 4.82 17.77
C LEU A 402 -13.18 5.99 18.66
N SER A 403 -13.08 5.84 19.99
CA SER A 403 -13.43 6.88 20.93
C SER A 403 -12.45 8.05 20.87
N GLY A 404 -12.99 9.26 20.68
CA GLY A 404 -12.18 10.47 20.57
C GLY A 404 -11.33 10.54 19.28
N LEU A 405 -11.75 9.85 18.22
CA LEU A 405 -11.18 9.99 16.89
C LEU A 405 -11.36 11.44 16.43
N ASN A 406 -10.25 12.12 16.22
CA ASN A 406 -10.21 13.46 15.62
C ASN A 406 -9.32 13.45 14.37
N ALA A 407 -9.29 14.56 13.64
CA ALA A 407 -8.51 14.65 12.41
C ALA A 407 -7.03 14.27 12.62
N HIS A 408 -6.44 14.70 13.73
CA HIS A 408 -5.05 14.40 14.07
C HIS A 408 -4.82 12.89 14.27
N LYS A 409 -5.62 12.24 15.10
CA LYS A 409 -5.54 10.80 15.33
C LYS A 409 -5.83 9.99 14.06
N ALA A 410 -6.82 10.40 13.26
CA ALA A 410 -7.13 9.74 12.00
C ALA A 410 -5.95 9.79 11.01
N LEU A 411 -5.32 10.96 10.84
CA LEU A 411 -4.13 11.10 9.99
C LEU A 411 -2.95 10.28 10.53
N SER A 412 -2.74 10.25 11.84
CA SER A 412 -1.69 9.44 12.47
C SER A 412 -1.93 7.94 12.28
N LEU A 413 -3.18 7.48 12.37
CA LEU A 413 -3.55 6.09 12.06
C LEU A 413 -3.24 5.76 10.59
N VAL A 414 -3.66 6.63 9.66
CA VAL A 414 -3.36 6.47 8.22
C VAL A 414 -1.85 6.45 7.98
N ALA A 415 -1.08 7.34 8.62
CA ALA A 415 0.38 7.36 8.49
C ALA A 415 1.08 6.10 9.05
N THR A 416 0.44 5.39 9.98
CA THR A 416 0.97 4.14 10.54
C THR A 416 0.71 2.93 9.61
N MET A 417 -0.35 2.98 8.78
CA MET A 417 -0.79 1.86 7.94
C MET A 417 0.29 1.34 6.98
N PRO A 418 1.04 2.16 6.21
CA PRO A 418 2.02 1.65 5.26
C PRO A 418 3.02 0.69 5.89
N LYS A 419 3.55 1.03 7.07
CA LYS A 419 4.51 0.17 7.78
C LYS A 419 3.86 -1.12 8.29
N LEU A 420 2.62 -1.07 8.74
CA LEU A 420 1.88 -2.25 9.18
C LEU A 420 1.57 -3.20 8.01
N THR A 421 1.18 -2.65 6.87
CA THR A 421 0.85 -3.44 5.68
C THR A 421 2.09 -4.01 5.00
N GLU A 422 3.18 -3.23 4.89
CA GLU A 422 4.46 -3.70 4.36
C GLU A 422 5.02 -4.87 5.16
N ASN A 423 4.84 -4.87 6.49
CA ASN A 423 5.28 -5.95 7.37
C ASN A 423 4.18 -7.00 7.65
N ARG A 424 3.08 -6.93 6.92
CA ARG A 424 1.97 -7.91 6.94
C ARG A 424 1.24 -8.05 8.28
N HIS A 425 1.21 -6.98 9.09
CA HIS A 425 0.50 -6.95 10.39
C HIS A 425 -0.97 -6.55 10.29
N VAL A 426 -1.36 -5.93 9.18
CA VAL A 426 -2.75 -5.53 8.89
C VAL A 426 -3.09 -5.89 7.46
N TYR A 427 -4.29 -6.42 7.27
CA TYR A 427 -4.87 -6.68 5.95
C TYR A 427 -6.32 -6.25 5.90
N MET A 428 -6.76 -5.88 4.70
CA MET A 428 -8.16 -5.63 4.41
C MET A 428 -8.53 -6.16 3.04
N TRP A 429 -9.64 -6.89 2.98
CA TRP A 429 -10.24 -7.37 1.75
C TRP A 429 -11.70 -6.94 1.69
N SER A 430 -12.17 -6.37 0.57
CA SER A 430 -13.58 -6.15 0.28
C SER A 430 -14.05 -7.13 -0.80
N PHE A 431 -15.27 -7.64 -0.70
CA PHE A 431 -15.89 -8.44 -1.74
C PHE A 431 -16.52 -7.57 -2.84
N ASP A 432 -16.58 -6.24 -2.64
CA ASP A 432 -16.91 -5.27 -3.68
C ASP A 432 -15.69 -4.95 -4.55
N LYS A 433 -15.88 -4.96 -5.88
CA LYS A 433 -14.78 -4.75 -6.84
C LYS A 433 -14.27 -3.31 -6.89
N SER A 434 -15.11 -2.33 -6.61
CA SER A 434 -14.73 -0.91 -6.59
C SER A 434 -13.82 -0.64 -5.40
N ASP A 435 -14.20 -1.09 -4.21
CA ASP A 435 -13.41 -0.98 -2.99
C ASP A 435 -12.06 -1.68 -3.13
N GLN A 436 -12.05 -2.87 -3.76
CA GLN A 436 -10.84 -3.66 -3.97
C GLN A 436 -9.76 -2.93 -4.75
N LYS A 437 -10.14 -2.19 -5.78
CA LYS A 437 -9.17 -1.42 -6.59
C LYS A 437 -8.38 -0.42 -5.72
N VAL A 438 -9.03 0.15 -4.74
CA VAL A 438 -8.44 1.13 -3.84
C VAL A 438 -7.63 0.48 -2.73
N LEU A 439 -8.15 -0.60 -2.13
CA LEU A 439 -7.41 -1.38 -1.15
C LEU A 439 -6.11 -1.95 -1.75
N LYS A 440 -6.13 -2.38 -3.01
CA LYS A 440 -4.91 -2.78 -3.74
C LYS A 440 -3.93 -1.63 -3.90
N LYS A 441 -4.40 -0.45 -4.29
CA LYS A 441 -3.55 0.75 -4.40
C LYS A 441 -2.98 1.19 -3.05
N ALA A 442 -3.72 1.00 -1.97
CA ALA A 442 -3.27 1.26 -0.61
C ALA A 442 -2.29 0.19 -0.07
N GLY A 443 -2.09 -0.92 -0.79
CA GLY A 443 -1.17 -1.99 -0.40
C GLY A 443 -1.66 -2.86 0.77
N VAL A 444 -2.95 -2.75 1.15
CA VAL A 444 -3.48 -3.43 2.35
C VAL A 444 -4.06 -4.83 2.08
N VAL A 445 -4.01 -5.29 0.83
CA VAL A 445 -4.72 -6.51 0.39
C VAL A 445 -3.99 -7.80 0.77
N GLY A 446 -2.66 -7.76 0.94
CA GLY A 446 -1.85 -8.92 1.28
C GLY A 446 -1.86 -10.02 0.20
N GLU A 447 -1.95 -9.63 -1.07
CA GLU A 447 -1.75 -10.55 -2.19
C GLU A 447 -0.25 -10.83 -2.38
N PRO A 448 0.16 -12.06 -2.74
CA PRO A 448 1.51 -12.30 -3.24
C PRO A 448 1.81 -11.43 -4.46
N GLY A 449 3.08 -11.09 -4.69
CA GLY A 449 3.48 -10.23 -5.81
C GLY A 449 2.88 -10.68 -7.15
N THR A 450 2.30 -9.74 -7.90
CA THR A 450 1.60 -10.00 -9.17
C THR A 450 2.27 -9.35 -10.38
N ASP A 451 3.32 -8.55 -10.17
CA ASP A 451 3.99 -7.77 -11.21
C ASP A 451 5.40 -8.33 -11.49
N ALA A 452 5.64 -8.68 -12.75
CA ALA A 452 6.94 -9.18 -13.20
C ALA A 452 8.04 -8.10 -13.19
N GLN A 453 7.66 -6.81 -13.33
CA GLN A 453 8.62 -5.69 -13.35
C GLN A 453 8.98 -5.22 -11.93
N ASN A 454 8.13 -5.51 -10.94
CA ASN A 454 8.39 -5.30 -9.53
C ASN A 454 8.38 -6.68 -8.81
N PRO A 455 9.44 -7.48 -8.97
CA PRO A 455 9.47 -8.88 -8.60
C PRO A 455 9.49 -9.04 -7.08
N VAL A 456 8.62 -9.90 -6.57
CA VAL A 456 8.55 -10.28 -5.16
C VAL A 456 8.70 -11.79 -5.05
N THR A 457 9.66 -12.25 -4.25
CA THR A 457 9.69 -13.62 -3.73
C THR A 457 9.16 -13.62 -2.30
N GLY A 458 8.76 -14.77 -1.77
CA GLY A 458 8.23 -14.83 -0.40
C GLY A 458 8.74 -16.05 0.36
N VAL A 459 8.95 -15.89 1.68
CA VAL A 459 9.16 -17.01 2.59
C VAL A 459 8.06 -16.99 3.65
N TYR A 460 7.17 -17.96 3.58
CA TYR A 460 6.02 -18.05 4.46
C TYR A 460 6.10 -19.29 5.34
N VAL A 461 5.81 -19.08 6.61
CA VAL A 461 5.98 -20.09 7.65
C VAL A 461 4.63 -20.34 8.34
N ASN A 462 4.30 -21.62 8.55
CA ASN A 462 3.18 -22.03 9.39
C ASN A 462 3.71 -22.89 10.54
N GLU A 463 3.34 -22.52 11.75
CA GLU A 463 3.57 -23.33 12.94
C GLU A 463 2.65 -24.56 12.92
N MET A 464 3.16 -25.72 13.34
CA MET A 464 2.51 -27.01 13.21
C MET A 464 2.05 -27.62 14.54
N GLY A 465 2.59 -27.16 15.65
CA GLY A 465 2.46 -27.82 16.95
C GLY A 465 1.40 -27.24 17.88
N TRP A 466 0.70 -26.19 17.51
CA TRP A 466 -0.27 -25.48 18.36
C TRP A 466 0.32 -25.00 19.69
N THR A 467 1.51 -24.41 19.62
CA THR A 467 2.24 -23.88 20.78
C THR A 467 2.27 -22.35 20.74
N LYS A 468 2.64 -21.70 21.84
CA LYS A 468 2.92 -20.27 21.86
C LYS A 468 4.44 -20.00 21.79
N THR A 469 5.21 -21.01 21.35
CA THR A 469 6.67 -20.95 21.30
C THR A 469 7.17 -19.99 20.23
N ASP A 470 6.37 -19.67 19.20
CA ASP A 470 6.74 -18.72 18.15
C ASP A 470 7.03 -17.28 18.65
N TRP A 471 6.57 -16.93 19.84
CA TRP A 471 7.02 -15.71 20.51
C TRP A 471 8.55 -15.65 20.67
N TYR A 472 9.18 -16.80 20.84
CA TYR A 472 10.63 -16.94 21.02
C TYR A 472 11.40 -17.11 19.71
N MET A 473 10.74 -17.07 18.55
CA MET A 473 11.41 -17.20 17.25
C MET A 473 11.98 -15.85 16.80
N LYS A 474 13.31 -15.84 16.57
CA LYS A 474 14.00 -14.74 15.93
C LYS A 474 14.18 -15.05 14.45
N LYS A 475 13.68 -14.17 13.57
CA LYS A 475 13.72 -14.33 12.11
C LYS A 475 14.59 -13.26 11.49
N SER A 476 15.38 -13.61 10.46
CA SER A 476 16.18 -12.67 9.67
C SER A 476 16.32 -13.19 8.24
N ALA A 477 16.51 -12.26 7.28
CA ALA A 477 16.74 -12.63 5.89
C ALA A 477 17.77 -11.72 5.24
N THR A 478 18.48 -12.28 4.25
CA THR A 478 19.39 -11.53 3.38
C THR A 478 19.02 -11.81 1.93
N VAL A 479 18.94 -10.77 1.10
CA VAL A 479 18.74 -10.83 -0.34
C VAL A 479 19.96 -10.23 -1.00
N SER A 480 20.78 -11.09 -1.62
CA SER A 480 22.05 -10.70 -2.25
C SER A 480 21.94 -10.81 -3.76
N LYS A 481 22.14 -9.71 -4.48
CA LYS A 481 22.24 -9.75 -5.93
C LYS A 481 23.57 -10.41 -6.32
N THR A 482 23.53 -11.51 -7.09
CA THR A 482 24.70 -12.29 -7.45
C THR A 482 25.12 -12.14 -8.91
N ALA A 483 24.19 -11.81 -9.82
CA ALA A 483 24.52 -11.59 -11.22
C ALA A 483 23.48 -10.72 -11.95
N ASP A 484 23.96 -9.98 -12.97
CA ASP A 484 23.16 -9.47 -14.06
C ASP A 484 23.34 -10.36 -15.29
N ASN A 485 22.24 -10.89 -15.81
CA ASN A 485 22.26 -11.86 -16.89
C ASN A 485 22.19 -11.19 -18.27
N LYS A 486 22.69 -11.86 -19.30
CA LYS A 486 22.71 -11.35 -20.70
C LYS A 486 21.30 -11.11 -21.26
N ASP A 487 20.28 -11.75 -20.74
CA ASP A 487 18.88 -11.58 -21.14
C ASP A 487 18.18 -10.40 -20.43
N GLY A 488 18.93 -9.61 -19.67
CA GLY A 488 18.41 -8.47 -18.90
C GLY A 488 17.77 -8.84 -17.56
N SER A 489 17.73 -10.12 -17.19
CA SER A 489 17.29 -10.54 -15.85
C SER A 489 18.42 -10.41 -14.83
N SER A 490 18.08 -10.38 -13.55
CA SER A 490 19.04 -10.46 -12.43
C SER A 490 18.86 -11.74 -11.64
N THR A 491 19.96 -12.26 -11.08
CA THR A 491 19.96 -13.40 -10.16
C THR A 491 20.27 -12.92 -8.75
N TYR A 492 19.51 -13.45 -7.79
CA TYR A 492 19.66 -13.16 -6.36
C TYR A 492 19.80 -14.46 -5.60
N HIS A 493 20.59 -14.42 -4.52
CA HIS A 493 20.64 -15.45 -3.50
C HIS A 493 19.87 -14.95 -2.26
N VAL A 494 18.96 -15.75 -1.76
CA VAL A 494 18.14 -15.45 -0.58
C VAL A 494 18.51 -16.43 0.53
N THR A 495 18.86 -15.90 1.70
CA THR A 495 19.08 -16.64 2.93
C THR A 495 18.04 -16.22 3.95
N TYR A 496 17.26 -17.17 4.47
CA TYR A 496 16.27 -16.94 5.52
C TYR A 496 16.59 -17.80 6.72
N THR A 497 16.72 -17.17 7.89
CA THR A 497 17.13 -17.84 9.13
C THR A 497 16.10 -17.66 10.22
N THR A 498 15.77 -18.74 10.92
CA THR A 498 14.93 -18.71 12.13
C THR A 498 15.67 -19.40 13.27
N THR A 499 15.75 -18.74 14.42
CA THR A 499 16.36 -19.24 15.65
C THR A 499 15.33 -19.33 16.76
N ASN A 500 15.22 -20.47 17.41
CA ASN A 500 14.46 -20.64 18.64
C ASN A 500 15.30 -20.11 19.82
N THR A 501 14.96 -18.91 20.30
CA THR A 501 15.69 -18.25 21.39
C THR A 501 15.24 -18.70 22.79
N MET A 502 14.26 -19.63 22.88
CA MET A 502 13.85 -20.23 24.16
C MET A 502 15.04 -20.99 24.76
N THR A 503 15.32 -20.77 26.03
CA THR A 503 16.35 -21.54 26.72
C THR A 503 15.80 -22.89 27.22
N ALA A 504 16.68 -23.88 27.46
CA ALA A 504 16.29 -25.14 28.03
C ALA A 504 15.63 -25.00 29.42
N ASP A 505 16.02 -23.99 30.19
CA ASP A 505 15.40 -23.69 31.50
C ASP A 505 13.97 -23.13 31.30
N GLN A 506 13.77 -22.22 30.33
CA GLN A 506 12.44 -21.71 29.99
C GLN A 506 11.50 -22.81 29.49
N SER A 507 11.99 -23.71 28.65
CA SER A 507 11.16 -24.79 28.09
C SER A 507 10.59 -25.75 29.17
N THR A 508 11.26 -25.86 30.32
CA THR A 508 10.82 -26.72 31.43
C THR A 508 10.02 -25.98 32.50
N LYS A 509 10.16 -24.62 32.60
CA LYS A 509 9.51 -23.82 33.66
C LYS A 509 8.27 -23.09 33.18
N LEU A 510 8.16 -22.79 31.90
CA LEU A 510 6.99 -22.10 31.35
C LEU A 510 5.78 -23.04 31.29
N PRO A 511 4.56 -22.50 31.32
CA PRO A 511 3.35 -23.31 31.19
C PRO A 511 3.38 -24.18 29.92
N ALA A 512 2.85 -25.39 30.02
CA ALA A 512 2.77 -26.33 28.89
C ALA A 512 2.00 -25.75 27.69
N TYR A 513 1.09 -24.81 27.91
CA TYR A 513 0.38 -24.10 26.86
C TYR A 513 1.30 -23.19 26.01
N ILE A 514 2.41 -22.71 26.57
CA ILE A 514 3.45 -21.99 25.82
C ILE A 514 4.40 -22.97 25.15
N THR A 515 4.92 -23.94 25.90
CA THR A 515 6.01 -24.80 25.44
C THR A 515 5.55 -25.99 24.60
N GLY A 516 4.26 -26.27 24.58
CA GLY A 516 3.63 -27.33 23.78
C GLY A 516 3.48 -28.65 24.54
N THR A 517 2.31 -29.23 24.42
CA THR A 517 2.02 -30.64 24.66
C THR A 517 1.17 -31.08 23.48
N PHE A 518 1.83 -31.48 22.40
CA PHE A 518 1.13 -31.91 21.19
C PHE A 518 0.21 -33.12 21.52
N PRO A 519 -1.08 -33.10 21.11
CA PRO A 519 -2.04 -34.16 21.46
C PRO A 519 -1.82 -35.42 20.61
N LEU A 520 -0.78 -36.20 20.96
CA LEU A 520 -0.32 -37.39 20.23
C LEU A 520 -1.44 -38.39 19.92
N GLY A 521 -2.38 -38.60 20.85
CA GLY A 521 -3.44 -39.60 20.68
C GLY A 521 -4.40 -39.28 19.54
N MET A 522 -4.91 -38.05 19.50
CA MET A 522 -5.88 -37.62 18.47
C MET A 522 -5.27 -37.60 17.07
N MET A 523 -4.03 -37.15 16.94
CA MET A 523 -3.33 -37.10 15.66
C MET A 523 -2.88 -38.46 15.16
N SER A 524 -2.50 -39.38 16.05
CA SER A 524 -2.15 -40.74 15.69
C SER A 524 -3.28 -41.48 14.94
N ASP A 525 -4.53 -41.24 15.34
CA ASP A 525 -5.67 -41.89 14.67
C ASP A 525 -5.98 -41.23 13.30
N LEU A 526 -5.76 -39.93 13.16
CA LEU A 526 -5.86 -39.24 11.87
C LEU A 526 -4.77 -39.70 10.88
N VAL A 527 -3.54 -39.90 11.36
CA VAL A 527 -2.43 -40.41 10.53
C VAL A 527 -2.69 -41.86 10.08
N LYS A 528 -3.27 -42.71 10.93
CA LYS A 528 -3.66 -44.09 10.54
C LYS A 528 -4.68 -44.11 9.41
N GLN A 529 -5.56 -43.10 9.36
CA GLN A 529 -6.62 -42.95 8.34
C GLN A 529 -6.12 -42.26 7.08
N SER A 530 -4.91 -41.63 7.11
CA SER A 530 -4.31 -41.01 5.94
C SER A 530 -3.90 -42.07 4.93
N GLY A 531 -3.98 -41.77 3.61
CA GLY A 531 -3.47 -42.66 2.56
C GLY A 531 -1.93 -42.72 2.46
N ALA A 532 -1.20 -42.23 3.47
CA ALA A 532 0.27 -42.17 3.49
C ALA A 532 0.90 -43.59 3.56
N SER A 533 2.10 -43.76 3.00
CA SER A 533 2.89 -44.96 3.11
C SER A 533 3.32 -45.22 4.56
N ASP A 534 3.74 -46.45 4.88
CA ASP A 534 4.17 -46.78 6.22
C ASP A 534 5.44 -46.00 6.63
N GLU A 535 6.31 -45.65 5.69
CA GLU A 535 7.49 -44.83 5.91
C GLU A 535 7.11 -43.36 6.23
N GLU A 536 6.16 -42.80 5.48
CA GLU A 536 5.61 -41.47 5.75
C GLU A 536 4.91 -41.44 7.11
N LYS A 537 4.11 -42.45 7.45
CA LYS A 537 3.47 -42.54 8.76
C LYS A 537 4.48 -42.60 9.90
N ALA A 538 5.57 -43.35 9.73
CA ALA A 538 6.65 -43.44 10.72
C ALA A 538 7.35 -42.07 10.90
N ALA A 539 7.62 -41.36 9.80
CA ALA A 539 8.21 -40.01 9.85
C ALA A 539 7.28 -38.99 10.52
N ILE A 540 5.98 -39.04 10.24
CA ILE A 540 4.99 -38.19 10.89
C ILE A 540 4.91 -38.49 12.39
N HIS A 541 4.92 -39.76 12.79
CA HIS A 541 4.95 -40.15 14.21
C HIS A 541 6.19 -39.63 14.93
N ALA A 542 7.37 -39.72 14.32
CA ALA A 542 8.60 -39.17 14.89
C ALA A 542 8.56 -37.66 15.05
N ALA A 543 7.93 -36.94 14.07
CA ALA A 543 7.71 -35.51 14.17
C ALA A 543 6.77 -35.14 15.33
N MET A 544 5.69 -35.89 15.50
CA MET A 544 4.74 -35.73 16.60
C MET A 544 5.38 -35.96 17.97
N GLU A 545 6.21 -36.99 18.10
CA GLU A 545 6.99 -37.26 19.34
C GLU A 545 7.94 -36.07 19.64
N SER A 546 8.61 -35.55 18.63
CA SER A 546 9.48 -34.37 18.80
C SER A 546 8.71 -33.13 19.19
N LEU A 547 7.57 -32.86 18.54
CA LEU A 547 6.68 -31.73 18.86
C LEU A 547 6.00 -31.85 20.24
N SER A 548 6.02 -33.04 20.86
CA SER A 548 5.55 -33.19 22.23
C SER A 548 6.59 -32.84 23.29
N LYS A 549 7.85 -32.62 22.90
CA LYS A 549 8.91 -32.17 23.81
C LYS A 549 8.77 -30.67 24.11
N PRO A 550 8.89 -30.24 25.38
CA PRO A 550 8.72 -28.84 25.75
C PRO A 550 9.63 -27.89 24.98
N GLY A 551 9.06 -26.89 24.36
CA GLY A 551 9.76 -25.83 23.62
C GLY A 551 10.24 -26.22 22.21
N VAL A 552 9.96 -27.44 21.74
CA VAL A 552 10.18 -27.80 20.33
C VAL A 552 9.06 -27.26 19.49
N VAL A 553 9.40 -26.51 18.44
CA VAL A 553 8.45 -25.95 17.48
C VAL A 553 8.68 -26.56 16.10
N GLY A 554 7.62 -26.81 15.37
CA GLY A 554 7.66 -27.28 13.99
C GLY A 554 7.16 -26.21 13.03
N HIS A 555 7.91 -25.96 11.97
CA HIS A 555 7.52 -25.03 10.92
C HIS A 555 7.42 -25.73 9.56
N SER A 556 6.31 -25.56 8.86
CA SER A 556 6.26 -25.75 7.42
C SER A 556 6.62 -24.45 6.72
N ILE A 557 7.28 -24.56 5.55
CA ILE A 557 7.81 -23.42 4.82
C ILE A 557 7.26 -23.44 3.40
N ALA A 558 6.82 -22.30 2.90
CA ALA A 558 6.41 -22.09 1.51
C ALA A 558 7.18 -20.93 0.90
N ILE A 559 7.93 -21.18 -0.18
CA ILE A 559 8.68 -20.17 -0.94
C ILE A 559 7.87 -19.78 -2.16
N ALA A 560 7.47 -18.51 -2.27
CA ALA A 560 6.77 -17.99 -3.44
C ALA A 560 7.72 -17.64 -4.57
N LYS A 561 7.41 -18.13 -5.75
CA LYS A 561 8.11 -17.80 -7.00
C LYS A 561 7.67 -16.42 -7.50
N PRO A 562 8.59 -15.50 -7.86
CA PRO A 562 8.22 -14.22 -8.46
C PRO A 562 7.58 -14.42 -9.84
N VAL A 563 6.66 -13.54 -10.20
CA VAL A 563 6.02 -13.53 -11.52
C VAL A 563 7.07 -13.32 -12.61
N GLY A 564 7.00 -14.09 -13.68
CA GLY A 564 7.99 -14.03 -14.78
C GLY A 564 9.38 -14.57 -14.44
N GLY A 565 9.66 -14.90 -13.16
CA GLY A 565 10.94 -15.40 -12.68
C GLY A 565 10.96 -16.91 -12.38
N SER A 566 12.01 -17.35 -11.68
CA SER A 566 12.17 -18.75 -11.24
C SER A 566 12.84 -18.81 -9.87
N VAL A 567 12.62 -19.92 -9.17
CA VAL A 567 13.31 -20.31 -7.93
C VAL A 567 14.05 -21.62 -8.19
N SER A 568 15.27 -21.74 -7.69
CA SER A 568 16.14 -22.92 -7.81
C SER A 568 17.07 -23.05 -6.61
N ASN A 569 17.78 -24.18 -6.53
CA ASN A 569 18.83 -24.45 -5.54
C ASN A 569 18.33 -24.26 -4.09
N ILE A 570 17.12 -24.75 -3.80
CA ILE A 570 16.57 -24.65 -2.45
C ILE A 570 17.28 -25.65 -1.55
N THR A 571 17.85 -25.16 -0.45
CA THR A 571 18.50 -25.97 0.58
C THR A 571 18.01 -25.57 1.97
N VAL A 572 17.99 -26.53 2.88
CA VAL A 572 17.67 -26.33 4.31
C VAL A 572 18.77 -26.92 5.15
N THR A 573 19.29 -26.13 6.06
CA THR A 573 20.27 -26.58 7.07
C THR A 573 19.76 -26.28 8.47
N SER A 574 20.04 -27.14 9.43
CA SER A 574 19.65 -26.93 10.83
C SER A 574 20.60 -27.64 11.79
N ASP A 575 20.79 -27.06 12.96
CA ASP A 575 21.52 -27.66 14.09
C ASP A 575 20.59 -28.24 15.16
N SER A 576 19.28 -28.28 14.90
CA SER A 576 18.30 -28.86 15.80
C SER A 576 18.50 -30.38 15.95
N LYS A 577 18.43 -30.87 17.19
CA LYS A 577 18.52 -32.31 17.52
C LYS A 577 17.27 -33.11 17.16
N ASP A 578 16.15 -32.39 16.91
CA ASP A 578 14.83 -32.94 16.64
C ASP A 578 14.50 -33.01 15.15
N GLN A 579 15.47 -32.76 14.26
CA GLN A 579 15.26 -32.83 12.82
C GLN A 579 14.93 -34.25 12.35
N ILE A 580 14.00 -34.34 11.40
CA ILE A 580 13.60 -35.59 10.77
C ILE A 580 13.95 -35.49 9.28
N PRO A 581 15.07 -36.11 8.85
CA PRO A 581 15.57 -35.99 7.48
C PRO A 581 14.55 -36.38 6.39
N ALA A 582 13.72 -37.38 6.66
CA ALA A 582 12.69 -37.83 5.72
C ALA A 582 11.62 -36.78 5.41
N LEU A 583 11.43 -35.78 6.28
CA LEU A 583 10.49 -34.68 6.07
C LEU A 583 11.14 -33.42 5.45
N GLN A 584 12.46 -33.42 5.27
CA GLN A 584 13.20 -32.24 4.77
C GLN A 584 13.55 -32.32 3.27
N SER A 585 13.41 -33.50 2.64
CA SER A 585 14.11 -33.79 1.40
C SER A 585 13.55 -33.09 0.17
N ASP A 586 12.24 -32.83 0.07
CA ASP A 586 11.68 -32.39 -1.19
C ASP A 586 10.68 -31.24 -1.03
N PHE A 587 10.98 -30.09 -1.66
CA PHE A 587 10.05 -29.00 -1.80
C PHE A 587 9.02 -29.33 -2.89
N MET A 588 7.78 -29.53 -2.48
CA MET A 588 6.67 -29.76 -3.40
C MET A 588 6.30 -28.49 -4.14
N LYS A 589 6.16 -28.58 -5.46
CA LYS A 589 5.67 -27.46 -6.28
C LYS A 589 4.16 -27.42 -6.23
N ILE A 590 3.60 -26.37 -5.64
CA ILE A 590 2.17 -26.14 -5.48
C ILE A 590 1.78 -24.88 -6.25
N LYS A 591 0.77 -24.98 -7.09
CA LYS A 591 0.12 -23.82 -7.71
C LYS A 591 -1.13 -23.48 -6.90
N ALA A 592 -1.18 -22.27 -6.34
CA ALA A 592 -2.33 -21.71 -5.65
C ALA A 592 -2.70 -20.35 -6.27
N GLY A 593 -3.84 -20.27 -6.92
CA GLY A 593 -4.21 -19.11 -7.73
C GLY A 593 -3.21 -18.83 -8.86
N SER A 594 -2.74 -17.61 -8.95
CA SER A 594 -1.70 -17.18 -9.90
C SER A 594 -0.27 -17.49 -9.46
N THR A 595 -0.06 -17.83 -8.17
CA THR A 595 1.27 -17.99 -7.57
C THR A 595 1.70 -19.45 -7.54
N THR A 596 2.97 -19.70 -7.79
CA THR A 596 3.61 -21.01 -7.59
C THR A 596 4.45 -20.94 -6.32
N TYR A 597 4.24 -21.91 -5.44
CA TYR A 597 4.99 -22.11 -4.21
C TYR A 597 5.85 -23.37 -4.30
N TYR A 598 6.99 -23.32 -3.63
CA TYR A 598 7.78 -24.49 -3.29
C TYR A 598 7.63 -24.68 -1.78
N ALA A 599 6.96 -25.74 -1.37
CA ALA A 599 6.59 -25.93 0.03
C ALA A 599 7.15 -27.25 0.58
N ASN A 600 7.59 -27.19 1.83
CA ASN A 600 8.09 -28.36 2.57
C ASN A 600 7.42 -28.43 3.94
N ILE A 601 7.27 -29.67 4.42
CA ILE A 601 6.82 -29.99 5.76
C ILE A 601 8.06 -30.04 6.67
N ALA A 602 8.03 -29.32 7.75
CA ALA A 602 8.78 -29.56 8.98
C ALA A 602 10.30 -29.26 9.02
N CYS A 603 10.59 -28.02 9.37
CA CYS A 603 11.79 -27.75 10.17
C CYS A 603 11.41 -27.83 11.66
N LEU A 604 11.95 -28.78 12.41
CA LEU A 604 11.75 -28.90 13.84
C LEU A 604 12.88 -28.17 14.58
N LEU A 605 12.54 -27.27 15.47
CA LEU A 605 13.48 -26.44 16.21
C LEU A 605 13.42 -26.72 17.71
N SER A 606 14.44 -27.39 18.22
CA SER A 606 14.69 -27.50 19.66
C SER A 606 15.00 -26.11 20.26
N PRO A 607 14.82 -25.92 21.58
CA PRO A 607 15.33 -24.74 22.27
C PRO A 607 16.80 -24.44 21.97
N GLY A 608 17.12 -23.23 21.55
CA GLY A 608 18.44 -22.76 21.15
C GLY A 608 18.86 -23.08 19.71
N ALA A 609 18.09 -23.88 18.97
CA ALA A 609 18.44 -24.31 17.62
C ALA A 609 18.06 -23.27 16.55
N THR A 610 18.73 -23.38 15.41
CA THR A 610 18.54 -22.55 14.22
C THR A 610 18.28 -23.41 12.99
N PHE A 611 17.41 -22.97 12.09
CA PHE A 611 17.41 -23.45 10.72
C PHE A 611 17.62 -22.31 9.75
N THR A 612 18.22 -22.62 8.60
CA THR A 612 18.43 -21.69 7.50
C THR A 612 17.92 -22.30 6.21
N VAL A 613 17.14 -21.53 5.48
CA VAL A 613 16.67 -21.83 4.12
C VAL A 613 17.40 -20.91 3.15
N GLU A 614 18.04 -21.50 2.13
CA GLU A 614 18.73 -20.76 1.08
C GLU A 614 18.16 -21.16 -0.28
N TYR A 615 18.04 -20.19 -1.18
CA TYR A 615 17.59 -20.44 -2.55
C TYR A 615 18.00 -19.33 -3.50
N ASP A 616 18.05 -19.64 -4.79
CA ASP A 616 18.33 -18.68 -5.84
C ASP A 616 17.05 -18.25 -6.55
N VAL A 617 16.98 -16.96 -6.86
CA VAL A 617 15.87 -16.34 -7.58
C VAL A 617 16.40 -15.65 -8.85
N LYS A 618 15.84 -16.01 -10.00
CA LYS A 618 16.04 -15.28 -11.25
C LYS A 618 14.78 -14.44 -11.52
N THR A 619 14.95 -13.14 -11.79
CA THR A 619 13.84 -12.22 -12.10
C THR A 619 13.43 -12.28 -13.57
N ALA A 620 12.34 -11.59 -13.93
CA ALA A 620 12.05 -11.26 -15.32
C ALA A 620 13.12 -10.29 -15.90
N PRO A 621 13.27 -10.23 -17.23
CA PRO A 621 14.15 -9.24 -17.87
C PRO A 621 13.74 -7.80 -17.53
N HIS A 622 14.73 -6.95 -17.27
CA HIS A 622 14.57 -5.51 -16.98
C HIS A 622 13.69 -5.20 -15.75
N ALA A 623 13.51 -6.17 -14.86
CA ALA A 623 12.77 -5.99 -13.62
C ALA A 623 13.54 -5.11 -12.62
N ALA A 624 12.80 -4.43 -11.74
CA ALA A 624 13.36 -3.72 -10.60
C ALA A 624 14.06 -4.69 -9.63
N GLN A 625 14.64 -4.16 -8.57
CA GLN A 625 15.27 -4.96 -7.52
C GLN A 625 14.26 -5.95 -6.90
N LEU A 626 14.69 -7.20 -6.73
CA LEU A 626 13.89 -8.23 -6.05
C LEU A 626 13.56 -7.79 -4.62
N GLN A 627 12.29 -7.90 -4.26
CA GLN A 627 11.82 -7.71 -2.89
C GLN A 627 11.52 -9.07 -2.24
N LEU A 628 11.74 -9.17 -0.94
CA LEU A 628 11.36 -10.33 -0.14
C LEU A 628 10.14 -10.00 0.71
N ASP A 629 9.06 -10.74 0.50
CA ASP A 629 7.91 -10.80 1.38
C ASP A 629 8.06 -11.96 2.37
N GLN A 630 7.56 -11.83 3.59
CA GLN A 630 7.69 -12.88 4.60
C GLN A 630 6.54 -12.87 5.61
N THR A 631 6.34 -13.99 6.24
CA THR A 631 5.42 -14.09 7.39
C THR A 631 5.78 -13.03 8.45
N PRO A 632 4.80 -12.30 9.02
CA PRO A 632 5.04 -11.29 10.03
C PRO A 632 5.90 -11.77 11.18
N THR A 633 6.70 -10.88 11.72
CA THR A 633 7.51 -11.13 12.93
C THR A 633 6.81 -10.59 14.18
N ASN A 634 7.33 -10.89 15.37
CA ASN A 634 6.80 -10.36 16.63
C ASN A 634 7.14 -8.88 16.88
N ASN A 635 7.64 -8.17 15.88
CA ASN A 635 7.93 -6.73 15.92
C ASN A 635 7.77 -6.09 14.55
N LEU A 636 7.69 -4.75 14.51
CA LEU A 636 7.53 -3.96 13.27
C LEU A 636 8.77 -3.90 12.37
N ALA A 637 9.92 -4.30 12.85
CA ALA A 637 11.15 -4.22 12.07
C ALA A 637 11.26 -5.47 11.20
N ALA A 638 11.06 -5.34 9.90
CA ALA A 638 11.46 -6.37 8.95
C ALA A 638 12.97 -6.55 9.02
N GLN A 639 13.42 -7.75 9.38
CA GLN A 639 14.85 -8.07 9.48
C GLN A 639 15.34 -8.58 8.13
N VAL A 640 15.17 -7.79 7.07
CA VAL A 640 15.65 -8.11 5.71
C VAL A 640 16.80 -7.16 5.36
N THR A 641 17.94 -7.75 5.02
CA THR A 641 19.12 -7.01 4.54
C THR A 641 19.27 -7.23 3.05
N TYR A 642 19.39 -6.13 2.28
CA TYR A 642 19.66 -6.18 0.85
C TYR A 642 21.13 -5.86 0.60
N THR A 643 21.82 -6.73 -0.14
CA THR A 643 23.24 -6.55 -0.48
C THR A 643 23.46 -6.71 -1.98
N ASP A 644 24.46 -5.99 -2.48
CA ASP A 644 24.92 -6.13 -3.85
C ASP A 644 26.34 -6.74 -3.80
N SER A 645 26.49 -7.99 -4.22
CA SER A 645 27.77 -8.71 -4.16
C SER A 645 28.76 -8.26 -5.26
N GLY A 646 28.41 -7.23 -6.02
CA GLY A 646 29.18 -6.69 -7.14
C GLY A 646 29.97 -5.42 -6.86
N ARG A 647 30.12 -5.00 -5.59
CA ARG A 647 30.96 -3.85 -5.22
C ARG A 647 31.90 -4.17 -4.06
#